data_8c0d63a305850f22f94d355d38231dcb
#
_entry.id   8c0d63a305850f22f94d355d38231dcb
#
_cell.length_a   1.000
_cell.length_b   1.000
_cell.length_c   1.000
_cell.angle_alpha   90.00
_cell.angle_beta   90.00
_cell.angle_gamma   90.00
#
_symmetry.space_group_name_H-M   'P 1'
#
loop_
_entity.id
_entity.type
_entity.pdbx_description
1 polymer ?
#
loop_
_entity_poly.entity_id
_entity_poly.type
_entity_poly.pdbx_seq_one_letter_code
_entity_poly.pdbx_strand_id
1 'polypeptide(L)'
;MKSLFINFLLVGLLVSQSRIGDWKAYTSPLHINDLTEYNNLIICATNGGILLYDKYQKSFSTLTVVDQLKGTAINVIELGKDSLLWLGGASPNGFVQIYDVNKYQSIAQFDFGLTEIIDISITDSICFVAFLDNQDWGLMEFIFTNNEWIYRDVYMNWPIRFDLINSIEILDDKVFVGTDEGLLIGNWEESNLKDPNNWHPFETELFGEVYLYGLDTNSILLVSNNDIYVLNLSGDISLERIFDYLDPSEQLIEIIKDTKGGFWGILETKIIKLNDSGIEWNLDIDYDYSFTSLTGALHDQLYIGSQQGILVLDMNTKIINHEIPNAPLTNQISALTVLDDGRLVAGSKFGLSIKETWGWRNISEADEIKISDSFDPSRYVIDYLPINFGGFISDLEQGPDGLLYCAIRGTYPEPRRHGGGIVIIDIDDPNNFTLIDTAFLDYYADEYMIVKDIEFDKSGVMWAANAYATTRAEPIAIKHFSNVWKTISLASSNNYLSYTPNTIGFDSFNRVWIGSFEDDLNSPPARNGGLAFLDYEGSILEPLSIDWGHIEINPGYNNNTVWSLVINNEDILYLLTPIGLKQITLQYSNSDPVKKYGYIYFPNISFGKGSKLHIDSRNNIWASSPTDGVHILTESSTYWPDIEGINEDNSLLLSNEVSDIAFDEEDGITYISTNNGISVLRTPFAVPKKDYNNIKIFPSPYTLPNNSPLVIDGLMDGTICKILTITGKVLRTLSVSDQGVNGYQAFWDGKNSKGSWVNTGIYLISLTELEGNYAYEKIAIIKE
;
A
#
# COMPACT_ATOMS: atom_id res chain seq x y z
N MET A 1 -9.44 -34.14 22.17
CA MET A 1 -8.04 -33.72 22.15
C MET A 1 -7.24 -34.30 20.96
N LYS A 2 -7.85 -34.58 19.81
CA LYS A 2 -7.18 -34.99 18.55
C LYS A 2 -7.68 -34.24 17.32
N SER A 3 -8.54 -33.23 17.49
CA SER A 3 -9.10 -32.44 16.38
C SER A 3 -8.43 -31.06 16.22
N LEU A 4 -7.59 -30.61 17.19
CA LEU A 4 -7.01 -29.27 17.20
C LEU A 4 -5.63 -29.15 16.50
N PHE A 5 -5.02 -30.30 16.12
CA PHE A 5 -3.68 -30.30 15.52
C PHE A 5 -3.67 -30.30 13.98
N ILE A 6 -4.83 -30.47 13.34
CA ILE A 6 -4.91 -30.54 11.87
C ILE A 6 -5.09 -29.15 11.23
N ASN A 7 -5.63 -28.18 11.95
CA ASN A 7 -5.84 -26.82 11.38
C ASN A 7 -4.57 -25.95 11.34
N PHE A 8 -3.55 -26.23 12.13
CA PHE A 8 -2.32 -25.44 12.13
C PHE A 8 -1.33 -25.80 11.00
N LEU A 9 -1.49 -26.96 10.37
CA LEU A 9 -0.66 -27.36 9.23
C LEU A 9 -1.25 -26.97 7.87
N LEU A 10 -2.53 -26.53 7.84
CA LEU A 10 -3.20 -26.12 6.59
C LEU A 10 -2.99 -24.64 6.23
N VAL A 11 -2.67 -23.78 7.19
CA VAL A 11 -2.48 -22.33 6.93
C VAL A 11 -1.15 -22.06 6.20
N GLY A 12 -0.11 -22.84 6.43
CA GLY A 12 1.19 -22.70 5.74
C GLY A 12 1.20 -23.18 4.28
N LEU A 13 0.20 -23.96 3.85
CA LEU A 13 0.13 -24.51 2.49
C LEU A 13 -0.82 -23.69 1.55
N LEU A 14 -1.57 -22.74 2.10
CA LEU A 14 -2.54 -21.95 1.32
C LEU A 14 -1.91 -20.81 0.52
N VAL A 15 -0.66 -20.42 0.79
CA VAL A 15 0.01 -19.31 0.10
C VAL A 15 0.40 -19.66 -1.35
N SER A 16 0.50 -20.95 -1.70
CA SER A 16 0.94 -21.40 -3.03
C SER A 16 -0.20 -21.78 -4.00
N GLN A 17 -1.47 -21.60 -3.60
CA GLN A 17 -2.63 -22.06 -4.38
C GLN A 17 -3.54 -20.88 -4.73
N SER A 18 -3.05 -19.93 -5.53
CA SER A 18 -3.84 -18.82 -6.04
C SER A 18 -4.11 -18.97 -7.54
N ARG A 19 -5.22 -18.41 -8.01
CA ARG A 19 -5.60 -18.41 -9.42
C ARG A 19 -5.05 -17.16 -10.11
N ILE A 20 -4.83 -17.26 -11.41
CA ILE A 20 -4.63 -16.08 -12.23
C ILE A 20 -5.85 -15.17 -12.09
N GLY A 21 -5.60 -13.91 -11.77
CA GLY A 21 -6.60 -12.91 -11.41
C GLY A 21 -6.89 -12.78 -9.92
N ASP A 22 -6.33 -13.64 -9.06
CA ASP A 22 -6.46 -13.47 -7.60
C ASP A 22 -5.57 -12.31 -7.12
N TRP A 23 -6.12 -11.54 -6.19
CA TRP A 23 -5.47 -10.41 -5.54
C TRP A 23 -5.13 -10.70 -4.09
N LYS A 24 -4.07 -10.05 -3.61
CA LYS A 24 -3.75 -9.88 -2.18
C LYS A 24 -3.31 -8.44 -1.95
N ALA A 25 -3.34 -8.01 -0.71
CA ALA A 25 -2.85 -6.72 -0.29
C ALA A 25 -1.82 -6.88 0.84
N TYR A 26 -0.75 -6.12 0.78
CA TYR A 26 0.20 -5.97 1.88
C TYR A 26 0.17 -4.52 2.33
N THR A 27 -0.36 -4.30 3.52
CA THR A 27 -0.53 -2.98 4.12
C THR A 27 0.15 -2.91 5.48
N SER A 28 0.39 -1.70 5.94
CA SER A 28 0.90 -1.41 7.28
C SER A 28 -0.22 -0.87 8.16
N PRO A 29 -0.80 -1.69 9.04
CA PRO A 29 -1.83 -1.28 9.98
C PRO A 29 -1.23 -0.78 11.31
N LEU A 30 0.01 -0.29 11.31
CA LEU A 30 0.72 0.14 12.52
C LEU A 30 0.09 1.38 13.14
N HIS A 31 -0.34 2.33 12.32
CA HIS A 31 -0.98 3.54 12.77
C HIS A 31 -2.47 3.29 13.01
N ILE A 32 -2.86 3.23 14.28
CA ILE A 32 -4.25 3.10 14.71
C ILE A 32 -4.84 4.50 14.81
N ASN A 33 -5.99 4.72 14.15
CA ASN A 33 -6.73 5.97 14.20
C ASN A 33 -7.82 5.93 15.27
N ASP A 34 -8.51 4.78 15.34
CA ASP A 34 -9.63 4.57 16.26
C ASP A 34 -9.76 3.08 16.59
N LEU A 35 -10.41 2.73 17.71
CA LEU A 35 -10.59 1.33 18.10
C LEU A 35 -11.87 1.08 18.92
N THR A 36 -12.44 -0.10 18.74
CA THR A 36 -13.60 -0.56 19.50
C THR A 36 -13.48 -2.01 19.93
N GLU A 37 -14.20 -2.38 20.99
CA GLU A 37 -14.21 -3.75 21.51
C GLU A 37 -15.46 -4.51 21.05
N TYR A 38 -15.27 -5.68 20.44
CA TYR A 38 -16.35 -6.58 20.08
C TYR A 38 -16.02 -8.04 20.43
N ASN A 39 -16.74 -8.61 21.39
CA ASN A 39 -16.51 -9.97 21.88
C ASN A 39 -15.06 -10.17 22.38
N ASN A 40 -14.31 -11.06 21.73
CA ASN A 40 -12.90 -11.32 22.03
C ASN A 40 -11.93 -10.51 21.13
N LEU A 41 -12.44 -9.64 20.30
CA LEU A 41 -11.65 -8.84 19.38
C LEU A 41 -11.55 -7.38 19.85
N ILE A 42 -10.39 -6.80 19.65
CA ILE A 42 -10.24 -5.35 19.50
C ILE A 42 -10.16 -5.09 18.01
N ILE A 43 -11.04 -4.24 17.53
CA ILE A 43 -11.15 -3.85 16.13
C ILE A 43 -10.58 -2.45 16.02
N CYS A 44 -9.60 -2.25 15.16
CA CYS A 44 -8.92 -0.98 15.00
C CYS A 44 -9.07 -0.45 13.58
N ALA A 45 -9.49 0.80 13.46
CA ALA A 45 -9.36 1.59 12.25
C ALA A 45 -7.89 1.96 12.05
N THR A 46 -7.34 1.73 10.87
CA THR A 46 -5.93 2.02 10.60
C THR A 46 -5.73 2.62 9.21
N ASN A 47 -4.54 3.13 8.96
CA ASN A 47 -4.14 3.56 7.62
C ASN A 47 -3.86 2.38 6.66
N GLY A 48 -3.94 1.14 7.14
CA GLY A 48 -3.71 -0.09 6.38
C GLY A 48 -4.93 -1.03 6.32
N GLY A 49 -6.13 -0.54 6.64
CA GLY A 49 -7.38 -1.31 6.70
C GLY A 49 -7.89 -1.46 8.12
N ILE A 50 -8.65 -2.51 8.37
CA ILE A 50 -9.13 -2.88 9.71
C ILE A 50 -8.19 -3.91 10.31
N LEU A 51 -7.58 -3.57 11.44
CA LEU A 51 -6.76 -4.50 12.22
C LEU A 51 -7.65 -5.17 13.28
N LEU A 52 -7.61 -6.50 13.32
CA LEU A 52 -8.30 -7.32 14.32
C LEU A 52 -7.25 -7.90 15.26
N TYR A 53 -7.37 -7.63 16.56
CA TYR A 53 -6.55 -8.25 17.60
C TYR A 53 -7.39 -9.21 18.44
N ASP A 54 -7.08 -10.51 18.41
CA ASP A 54 -7.71 -11.52 19.26
C ASP A 54 -7.08 -11.51 20.65
N LYS A 55 -7.86 -11.09 21.65
CA LYS A 55 -7.42 -10.96 23.04
C LYS A 55 -6.95 -12.26 23.70
N TYR A 56 -7.50 -13.42 23.26
CA TYR A 56 -7.15 -14.72 23.81
C TYR A 56 -5.95 -15.36 23.12
N GLN A 57 -5.92 -15.28 21.78
CA GLN A 57 -4.82 -15.84 20.99
C GLN A 57 -3.63 -14.91 20.92
N LYS A 58 -3.81 -13.64 21.26
CA LYS A 58 -2.82 -12.55 21.12
C LYS A 58 -2.25 -12.49 19.70
N SER A 59 -3.13 -12.61 18.72
CA SER A 59 -2.79 -12.65 17.31
C SER A 59 -3.52 -11.56 16.54
N PHE A 60 -2.89 -11.12 15.46
CA PHE A 60 -3.41 -10.09 14.57
C PHE A 60 -3.88 -10.68 13.24
N SER A 61 -4.89 -10.05 12.66
CA SER A 61 -5.27 -10.21 11.26
C SER A 61 -5.74 -8.86 10.70
N THR A 62 -5.50 -8.63 9.42
CA THR A 62 -5.84 -7.36 8.77
C THR A 62 -6.85 -7.62 7.65
N LEU A 63 -7.90 -6.80 7.60
CA LEU A 63 -8.88 -6.78 6.52
C LEU A 63 -8.55 -5.58 5.60
N THR A 64 -8.65 -5.81 4.30
CA THR A 64 -8.33 -4.83 3.26
C THR A 64 -9.39 -4.80 2.16
N VAL A 65 -9.13 -4.14 1.05
CA VAL A 65 -10.03 -4.14 -0.11
C VAL A 65 -10.29 -5.54 -0.66
N VAL A 66 -9.35 -6.48 -0.46
CA VAL A 66 -9.53 -7.90 -0.83
C VAL A 66 -10.62 -8.57 0.00
N ASP A 67 -10.87 -8.08 1.21
CA ASP A 67 -11.92 -8.52 2.13
C ASP A 67 -13.18 -7.66 2.02
N GLN A 68 -13.37 -6.97 0.90
CA GLN A 68 -14.51 -6.12 0.58
C GLN A 68 -14.56 -4.78 1.37
N LEU A 69 -13.45 -4.30 1.91
CA LEU A 69 -13.39 -2.90 2.35
C LEU A 69 -13.39 -1.98 1.12
N LYS A 70 -14.00 -0.80 1.26
CA LYS A 70 -14.02 0.22 0.19
C LYS A 70 -12.65 0.85 -0.01
N GLY A 71 -11.90 1.02 1.08
CA GLY A 71 -10.55 1.57 1.09
C GLY A 71 -9.76 1.08 2.30
N THR A 72 -8.49 1.46 2.40
CA THR A 72 -7.58 1.03 3.49
C THR A 72 -7.29 2.11 4.52
N ALA A 73 -7.45 3.38 4.20
CA ALA A 73 -7.33 4.46 5.17
C ALA A 73 -8.68 4.65 5.88
N ILE A 74 -8.83 4.07 7.05
CA ILE A 74 -10.02 4.13 7.89
C ILE A 74 -9.73 5.07 9.07
N ASN A 75 -10.51 6.14 9.20
CA ASN A 75 -10.30 7.15 10.24
C ASN A 75 -11.06 6.82 11.50
N VAL A 76 -12.31 6.37 11.38
CA VAL A 76 -13.23 6.18 12.49
C VAL A 76 -14.03 4.89 12.32
N ILE A 77 -14.33 4.25 13.44
CA ILE A 77 -15.20 3.07 13.49
C ILE A 77 -16.19 3.19 14.63
N GLU A 78 -17.44 2.78 14.37
CA GLU A 78 -18.48 2.73 15.39
C GLU A 78 -19.25 1.41 15.29
N LEU A 79 -19.49 0.77 16.42
CA LEU A 79 -20.20 -0.52 16.49
C LEU A 79 -21.69 -0.32 16.78
N GLY A 80 -22.52 -0.63 15.78
CA GLY A 80 -23.97 -0.65 15.96
C GLY A 80 -24.44 -1.80 16.85
N LYS A 81 -25.62 -1.67 17.45
CA LYS A 81 -26.22 -2.71 18.30
C LYS A 81 -26.55 -4.03 17.58
N ASP A 82 -26.70 -3.99 16.27
CA ASP A 82 -26.85 -5.15 15.39
C ASP A 82 -25.54 -5.90 15.12
N SER A 83 -24.43 -5.47 15.75
CA SER A 83 -23.07 -5.98 15.55
C SER A 83 -22.52 -5.68 14.17
N LEU A 84 -23.09 -4.72 13.45
CA LEU A 84 -22.51 -4.18 12.23
C LEU A 84 -21.54 -3.05 12.57
N LEU A 85 -20.43 -3.03 11.88
CA LEU A 85 -19.39 -2.01 12.05
C LEU A 85 -19.61 -0.93 11.01
N TRP A 86 -19.73 0.32 11.46
CA TRP A 86 -19.71 1.49 10.63
C TRP A 86 -18.29 2.00 10.48
N LEU A 87 -17.87 2.24 9.26
CA LEU A 87 -16.52 2.66 8.91
C LEU A 87 -16.57 4.00 8.22
N GLY A 88 -15.77 4.93 8.68
CA GLY A 88 -15.49 6.19 8.01
C GLY A 88 -14.07 6.23 7.50
N GLY A 89 -13.86 6.51 6.22
CA GLY A 89 -12.54 6.52 5.59
C GLY A 89 -12.19 7.85 4.93
N ALA A 90 -10.94 7.92 4.45
CA ALA A 90 -10.37 9.09 3.76
C ALA A 90 -9.75 8.78 2.39
N SER A 91 -9.49 7.52 2.07
CA SER A 91 -8.86 7.14 0.80
C SER A 91 -9.59 5.96 0.16
N PRO A 92 -9.86 6.00 -1.16
CA PRO A 92 -9.44 7.01 -2.17
C PRO A 92 -10.13 8.37 -2.03
N ASN A 93 -11.31 8.41 -1.41
CA ASN A 93 -12.09 9.59 -1.01
C ASN A 93 -12.77 9.29 0.30
N GLY A 94 -13.34 10.29 0.96
CA GLY A 94 -14.17 10.09 2.16
C GLY A 94 -15.38 9.21 1.83
N PHE A 95 -15.50 8.09 2.52
CA PHE A 95 -16.59 7.13 2.33
C PHE A 95 -17.15 6.63 3.66
N VAL A 96 -18.40 6.19 3.63
CA VAL A 96 -19.04 5.46 4.74
C VAL A 96 -19.32 4.04 4.28
N GLN A 97 -18.97 3.05 5.10
CA GLN A 97 -19.25 1.66 4.83
C GLN A 97 -19.86 0.97 6.05
N ILE A 98 -20.85 0.10 5.84
CA ILE A 98 -21.39 -0.80 6.85
C ILE A 98 -20.85 -2.20 6.57
N TYR A 99 -20.21 -2.81 7.57
CA TYR A 99 -19.46 -4.05 7.41
C TYR A 99 -19.83 -5.09 8.49
N ASP A 100 -20.08 -6.33 8.09
CA ASP A 100 -20.31 -7.47 9.00
C ASP A 100 -18.99 -8.19 9.27
N VAL A 101 -18.37 -7.90 10.43
CA VAL A 101 -17.09 -8.49 10.85
C VAL A 101 -17.17 -10.01 11.02
N ASN A 102 -18.34 -10.55 11.37
CA ASN A 102 -18.50 -12.00 11.57
C ASN A 102 -18.53 -12.76 10.24
N LYS A 103 -18.97 -12.12 9.16
CA LYS A 103 -19.07 -12.71 7.82
C LYS A 103 -17.98 -12.27 6.88
N TYR A 104 -17.16 -11.30 7.28
CA TYR A 104 -16.18 -10.64 6.41
C TYR A 104 -16.83 -10.11 5.13
N GLN A 105 -17.92 -9.35 5.28
CA GLN A 105 -18.74 -8.92 4.16
C GLN A 105 -19.19 -7.47 4.29
N SER A 106 -19.05 -6.72 3.20
CA SER A 106 -19.68 -5.40 3.05
C SER A 106 -21.21 -5.54 2.95
N ILE A 107 -21.92 -4.77 3.75
CA ILE A 107 -23.40 -4.71 3.73
C ILE A 107 -23.89 -3.55 2.89
N ALA A 108 -23.28 -2.37 3.06
CA ALA A 108 -23.60 -1.17 2.29
C ALA A 108 -22.37 -0.27 2.16
N GLN A 109 -22.30 0.50 1.09
CA GLN A 109 -21.23 1.45 0.83
C GLN A 109 -21.85 2.74 0.30
N PHE A 110 -21.36 3.88 0.83
CA PHE A 110 -21.78 5.21 0.44
C PHE A 110 -20.53 6.04 0.14
N ASP A 111 -20.37 6.39 -1.12
CA ASP A 111 -19.24 7.19 -1.61
C ASP A 111 -19.82 8.45 -2.25
N PHE A 112 -19.55 9.59 -1.63
CA PHE A 112 -20.04 10.90 -2.08
C PHE A 112 -18.92 11.79 -2.62
N GLY A 113 -17.70 11.27 -2.74
CA GLY A 113 -16.54 12.01 -3.19
C GLY A 113 -16.07 13.08 -2.19
N LEU A 114 -16.29 12.85 -0.90
CA LEU A 114 -15.90 13.74 0.20
C LEU A 114 -14.39 13.70 0.42
N THR A 115 -13.84 14.63 1.20
CA THR A 115 -12.43 14.59 1.58
C THR A 115 -12.19 13.48 2.59
N GLU A 116 -12.92 13.50 3.72
CA GLU A 116 -12.76 12.48 4.77
C GLU A 116 -13.99 12.43 5.70
N ILE A 117 -14.12 11.31 6.39
CA ILE A 117 -15.07 11.13 7.49
C ILE A 117 -14.33 11.33 8.81
N ILE A 118 -14.95 12.08 9.70
CA ILE A 118 -14.32 12.53 10.96
C ILE A 118 -14.83 11.73 12.15
N ASP A 119 -16.17 11.57 12.27
CA ASP A 119 -16.79 10.92 13.40
C ASP A 119 -18.14 10.32 13.02
N ILE A 120 -18.56 9.28 13.75
CA ILE A 120 -19.82 8.55 13.54
C ILE A 120 -20.49 8.34 14.89
N SER A 121 -21.75 8.75 15.01
CA SER A 121 -22.58 8.41 16.16
C SER A 121 -23.84 7.71 15.70
N ILE A 122 -24.17 6.57 16.34
CA ILE A 122 -25.23 5.67 15.89
C ILE A 122 -26.14 5.21 17.04
N THR A 123 -27.45 5.16 16.74
CA THR A 123 -28.48 4.52 17.57
C THR A 123 -29.14 3.34 16.83
N ASP A 124 -30.21 2.76 17.39
CA ASP A 124 -30.94 1.68 16.72
C ASP A 124 -31.65 2.10 15.42
N SER A 125 -31.90 3.39 15.20
CA SER A 125 -32.73 3.87 14.11
C SER A 125 -32.16 5.04 13.31
N ILE A 126 -31.16 5.72 13.84
CA ILE A 126 -30.53 6.87 13.21
C ILE A 126 -29.03 6.84 13.40
N CYS A 127 -28.31 7.32 12.40
CA CYS A 127 -26.85 7.52 12.44
C CYS A 127 -26.54 8.89 11.84
N PHE A 128 -25.71 9.66 12.53
CA PHE A 128 -25.06 10.84 12.00
C PHE A 128 -23.60 10.57 11.74
N VAL A 129 -23.09 11.16 10.66
CA VAL A 129 -21.70 11.04 10.21
C VAL A 129 -21.17 12.43 9.95
N ALA A 130 -20.17 12.85 10.70
CA ALA A 130 -19.44 14.10 10.49
C ALA A 130 -18.42 13.94 9.38
N PHE A 131 -18.35 14.90 8.47
CA PHE A 131 -17.45 14.85 7.33
C PHE A 131 -16.85 16.22 7.00
N LEU A 132 -15.72 16.17 6.30
CA LEU A 132 -15.09 17.29 5.62
C LEU A 132 -15.24 17.11 4.11
N ASP A 133 -15.64 18.18 3.40
CA ASP A 133 -15.62 18.27 1.94
C ASP A 133 -14.82 19.51 1.51
N ASN A 134 -13.59 19.33 1.08
CA ASN A 134 -12.62 20.39 0.79
C ASN A 134 -12.33 21.29 2.01
N GLN A 135 -13.15 22.30 2.27
CA GLN A 135 -13.07 23.22 3.40
C GLN A 135 -14.40 23.38 4.12
N ASP A 136 -15.42 22.67 3.68
CA ASP A 136 -16.77 22.74 4.21
C ASP A 136 -17.05 21.53 5.13
N TRP A 137 -17.55 21.80 6.32
CA TRP A 137 -17.92 20.80 7.32
C TRP A 137 -19.41 20.50 7.26
N GLY A 138 -19.76 19.23 7.42
CA GLY A 138 -21.14 18.80 7.37
C GLY A 138 -21.45 17.56 8.19
N LEU A 139 -22.75 17.28 8.31
CA LEU A 139 -23.30 16.03 8.84
C LEU A 139 -24.14 15.35 7.79
N MET A 140 -23.94 14.05 7.59
CA MET A 140 -24.87 13.18 6.87
C MET A 140 -25.76 12.47 7.87
N GLU A 141 -27.03 12.29 7.50
CA GLU A 141 -28.02 11.55 8.26
C GLU A 141 -28.40 10.26 7.52
N PHE A 142 -28.36 9.15 8.26
CA PHE A 142 -28.83 7.85 7.81
C PHE A 142 -29.94 7.37 8.74
N ILE A 143 -30.95 6.70 8.18
CA ILE A 143 -32.06 6.12 8.94
C ILE A 143 -32.19 4.63 8.65
N PHE A 144 -32.57 3.87 9.69
CA PHE A 144 -32.90 2.46 9.54
C PHE A 144 -34.37 2.28 9.22
N THR A 145 -34.68 1.80 8.02
CA THR A 145 -36.05 1.55 7.57
C THR A 145 -36.12 0.33 6.66
N ASN A 146 -37.19 -0.44 6.73
CA ASN A 146 -37.38 -1.68 5.93
C ASN A 146 -36.21 -2.68 6.06
N ASN A 147 -35.56 -2.78 7.21
CA ASN A 147 -34.38 -3.58 7.50
C ASN A 147 -33.11 -3.17 6.73
N GLU A 148 -33.04 -1.94 6.28
CA GLU A 148 -31.87 -1.39 5.58
C GLU A 148 -31.55 0.00 6.11
N TRP A 149 -30.27 0.35 6.12
CA TRP A 149 -29.79 1.70 6.37
C TRP A 149 -29.80 2.48 5.06
N ILE A 150 -30.44 3.63 5.05
CA ILE A 150 -30.51 4.51 3.89
C ILE A 150 -30.04 5.92 4.24
N TYR A 151 -29.29 6.55 3.33
CA TYR A 151 -28.96 7.95 3.40
C TYR A 151 -30.26 8.78 3.31
N ARG A 152 -30.44 9.75 4.22
CA ARG A 152 -31.63 10.59 4.28
C ARG A 152 -31.34 12.01 3.87
N ASP A 153 -30.33 12.65 4.49
CA ASP A 153 -30.10 14.09 4.28
C ASP A 153 -28.65 14.50 4.63
N VAL A 154 -28.30 15.76 4.31
CA VAL A 154 -27.03 16.40 4.64
C VAL A 154 -27.26 17.82 5.17
N TYR A 155 -26.48 18.18 6.18
CA TYR A 155 -26.56 19.46 6.89
C TYR A 155 -25.18 20.15 6.84
N MET A 156 -25.14 21.35 6.23
CA MET A 156 -23.90 22.13 6.06
C MET A 156 -24.12 23.63 6.37
N ASN A 157 -25.33 24.00 6.82
CA ASN A 157 -25.67 25.38 7.16
C ASN A 157 -25.67 25.57 8.67
N TRP A 158 -24.68 26.26 9.20
CA TRP A 158 -24.43 26.44 10.61
C TRP A 158 -24.80 27.84 11.10
N PRO A 159 -25.29 28.01 12.34
CA PRO A 159 -25.65 29.31 12.90
C PRO A 159 -24.41 30.16 13.31
N ILE A 160 -23.26 29.51 13.52
CA ILE A 160 -21.98 30.11 13.86
C ILE A 160 -20.96 29.66 12.86
N ARG A 161 -19.84 30.38 12.77
CA ARG A 161 -18.68 29.97 11.99
C ARG A 161 -17.72 29.21 12.91
N PHE A 162 -17.20 28.11 12.43
CA PHE A 162 -16.14 27.31 13.03
C PHE A 162 -15.26 26.75 11.91
N ASP A 163 -14.06 26.32 12.26
CA ASP A 163 -13.10 25.77 11.31
C ASP A 163 -12.94 24.24 11.43
N LEU A 164 -13.46 23.63 12.54
CA LEU A 164 -13.39 22.17 12.76
C LEU A 164 -14.65 21.63 13.43
N ILE A 165 -15.10 20.44 13.01
CA ILE A 165 -15.95 19.55 13.82
C ILE A 165 -15.02 18.55 14.50
N ASN A 166 -15.02 18.51 15.82
CA ASN A 166 -14.16 17.61 16.59
C ASN A 166 -14.83 16.24 16.85
N SER A 167 -16.11 16.25 17.17
CA SER A 167 -16.89 15.04 17.46
C SER A 167 -18.39 15.28 17.43
N ILE A 168 -19.16 14.21 17.33
CA ILE A 168 -20.63 14.23 17.36
C ILE A 168 -21.16 13.16 18.29
N GLU A 169 -22.30 13.44 18.92
CA GLU A 169 -23.03 12.45 19.72
C GLU A 169 -24.55 12.58 19.55
N ILE A 170 -25.23 11.43 19.54
CA ILE A 170 -26.69 11.35 19.53
C ILE A 170 -27.17 10.97 20.92
N LEU A 171 -28.06 11.78 21.47
CA LEU A 171 -28.70 11.47 22.72
C LEU A 171 -30.19 11.84 22.63
N ASP A 172 -31.09 10.85 22.78
CA ASP A 172 -32.51 10.96 22.64
C ASP A 172 -32.91 11.51 21.25
N ASP A 173 -33.63 12.62 21.18
CA ASP A 173 -34.10 13.32 19.97
C ASP A 173 -33.08 14.38 19.46
N LYS A 174 -31.89 14.42 19.99
CA LYS A 174 -30.90 15.47 19.71
C LYS A 174 -29.60 14.93 19.17
N VAL A 175 -29.00 15.71 18.27
CA VAL A 175 -27.59 15.55 17.85
C VAL A 175 -26.80 16.72 18.41
N PHE A 176 -25.66 16.37 19.01
CA PHE A 176 -24.68 17.29 19.60
C PHE A 176 -23.46 17.33 18.68
N VAL A 177 -22.95 18.52 18.40
CA VAL A 177 -21.78 18.73 17.54
C VAL A 177 -20.77 19.56 18.31
N GLY A 178 -19.67 18.94 18.67
CA GLY A 178 -18.50 19.60 19.27
C GLY A 178 -17.65 20.23 18.18
N THR A 179 -17.35 21.52 18.31
CA THR A 179 -16.55 22.29 17.35
C THR A 179 -15.38 22.98 18.04
N ASP A 180 -14.49 23.60 17.29
CA ASP A 180 -13.42 24.47 17.81
C ASP A 180 -13.93 25.79 18.39
N GLU A 181 -15.19 26.15 18.20
CA GLU A 181 -15.83 27.37 18.68
C GLU A 181 -16.95 27.11 19.72
N GLY A 182 -17.17 25.85 20.14
CA GLY A 182 -18.16 25.48 21.14
C GLY A 182 -19.07 24.31 20.75
N LEU A 183 -20.21 24.19 21.45
CA LEU A 183 -21.18 23.11 21.27
C LEU A 183 -22.41 23.59 20.54
N LEU A 184 -22.83 22.83 19.50
CA LEU A 184 -24.09 23.01 18.80
C LEU A 184 -25.03 21.85 19.10
N ILE A 185 -26.34 22.15 19.24
CA ILE A 185 -27.40 21.18 19.50
C ILE A 185 -28.49 21.31 18.44
N GLY A 186 -28.84 20.22 17.78
CA GLY A 186 -29.94 20.12 16.83
C GLY A 186 -30.98 19.10 17.29
N ASN A 187 -32.29 19.41 17.20
CA ASN A 187 -33.35 18.42 17.38
C ASN A 187 -33.73 17.84 16.01
N TRP A 188 -33.35 16.57 15.75
CA TRP A 188 -33.54 15.94 14.44
C TRP A 188 -34.94 15.38 14.21
N GLU A 189 -35.74 15.15 15.27
CA GLU A 189 -37.12 14.68 15.12
C GLU A 189 -38.10 15.82 14.84
N GLU A 190 -37.95 16.93 15.54
CA GLU A 190 -38.94 18.03 15.54
C GLU A 190 -38.60 19.18 14.60
N SER A 191 -37.34 19.31 14.16
CA SER A 191 -36.80 20.46 13.46
C SER A 191 -36.16 20.10 12.12
N ASN A 192 -36.28 21.00 11.13
CA ASN A 192 -35.54 20.91 9.89
C ASN A 192 -34.11 21.47 10.09
N LEU A 193 -33.14 20.60 10.26
CA LEU A 193 -31.76 20.99 10.52
C LEU A 193 -31.00 21.63 9.32
N LYS A 194 -31.66 21.73 8.15
CA LYS A 194 -31.16 22.57 7.02
C LYS A 194 -31.32 24.06 7.29
N ASP A 195 -32.25 24.44 8.19
CA ASP A 195 -32.37 25.81 8.63
C ASP A 195 -31.40 26.05 9.79
N PRO A 196 -30.40 26.96 9.63
CA PRO A 196 -29.42 27.23 10.68
C PRO A 196 -30.06 27.76 11.99
N ASN A 197 -31.29 28.30 11.94
CA ASN A 197 -32.00 28.76 13.14
C ASN A 197 -32.49 27.60 14.04
N ASN A 198 -32.48 26.37 13.54
CA ASN A 198 -32.86 25.18 14.30
C ASN A 198 -31.65 24.52 15.01
N TRP A 199 -30.47 25.05 14.79
CA TRP A 199 -29.27 24.72 15.57
C TRP A 199 -29.12 25.73 16.72
N HIS A 200 -28.92 25.23 17.92
CA HIS A 200 -28.80 26.03 19.12
C HIS A 200 -27.38 25.97 19.68
N PRO A 201 -26.57 27.06 19.57
CA PRO A 201 -25.34 27.17 20.29
C PRO A 201 -25.61 27.07 21.79
N PHE A 202 -24.84 26.23 22.48
CA PHE A 202 -25.02 26.10 23.93
C PHE A 202 -24.31 27.26 24.63
N GLU A 203 -25.09 28.30 24.95
CA GLU A 203 -24.65 29.58 25.53
C GLU A 203 -24.30 29.43 27.02
N THR A 204 -23.25 28.72 27.35
CA THR A 204 -22.69 28.68 28.71
C THR A 204 -21.17 28.73 28.65
N GLU A 205 -20.49 28.55 29.76
CA GLU A 205 -19.05 28.71 29.98
C GLU A 205 -18.12 27.89 29.06
N LEU A 206 -18.65 27.29 27.96
CA LEU A 206 -17.91 26.50 26.98
C LEU A 206 -17.49 27.39 25.82
N PHE A 207 -16.29 27.92 25.88
CA PHE A 207 -15.66 28.67 24.80
C PHE A 207 -14.46 27.89 24.28
N GLY A 208 -14.32 27.78 22.94
CA GLY A 208 -13.21 27.07 22.27
C GLY A 208 -13.54 25.60 21.99
N GLU A 209 -12.52 24.79 21.86
CA GLU A 209 -12.65 23.39 21.43
C GLU A 209 -13.50 22.54 22.36
N VAL A 210 -14.46 21.81 21.78
CA VAL A 210 -15.36 20.89 22.46
C VAL A 210 -15.25 19.50 21.85
N TYR A 211 -15.00 18.49 22.70
CA TYR A 211 -15.02 17.07 22.36
C TYR A 211 -16.13 16.37 23.15
N LEU A 212 -16.81 15.43 22.50
CA LEU A 212 -17.95 14.69 23.06
C LEU A 212 -17.62 13.20 23.09
N TYR A 213 -18.03 12.53 24.17
CA TYR A 213 -17.87 11.09 24.34
C TYR A 213 -19.14 10.51 24.96
N GLY A 214 -19.66 9.43 24.41
CA GLY A 214 -20.82 8.73 24.95
C GLY A 214 -20.57 8.25 26.37
N LEU A 215 -21.46 8.60 27.31
CA LEU A 215 -21.32 8.20 28.72
C LEU A 215 -22.32 7.11 29.10
N ASP A 216 -23.60 7.38 28.89
CA ASP A 216 -24.72 6.47 29.07
C ASP A 216 -25.95 6.94 28.29
N THR A 217 -27.09 6.25 28.47
CA THR A 217 -28.33 6.56 27.70
C THR A 217 -28.94 7.94 27.97
N ASN A 218 -28.46 8.69 28.97
CA ASN A 218 -29.05 9.99 29.38
C ASN A 218 -27.99 11.07 29.53
N SER A 219 -26.72 10.79 29.29
CA SER A 219 -25.63 11.73 29.51
C SER A 219 -24.48 11.56 28.53
N ILE A 220 -23.83 12.67 28.23
CA ILE A 220 -22.63 12.78 27.40
C ILE A 220 -21.50 13.34 28.27
N LEU A 221 -20.32 12.78 28.14
CA LEU A 221 -19.10 13.38 28.68
C LEU A 221 -18.60 14.43 27.68
N LEU A 222 -18.26 15.60 28.19
CA LEU A 222 -17.81 16.72 27.37
C LEU A 222 -16.48 17.23 27.89
N VAL A 223 -15.55 17.45 27.01
CA VAL A 223 -14.25 18.05 27.31
C VAL A 223 -14.14 19.40 26.60
N SER A 224 -13.84 20.46 27.36
CA SER A 224 -13.60 21.79 26.81
C SER A 224 -12.48 22.47 27.57
N ASN A 225 -11.47 22.96 26.87
CA ASN A 225 -10.27 23.61 27.46
C ASN A 225 -9.61 22.77 28.58
N ASN A 226 -9.55 21.44 28.42
CA ASN A 226 -9.07 20.46 29.39
C ASN A 226 -9.90 20.35 30.70
N ASP A 227 -11.05 20.98 30.76
CA ASP A 227 -12.05 20.74 31.81
C ASP A 227 -13.03 19.66 31.36
N ILE A 228 -13.46 18.81 32.26
CA ILE A 228 -14.35 17.70 32.01
C ILE A 228 -15.71 17.98 32.64
N TYR A 229 -16.74 17.83 31.82
CA TYR A 229 -18.13 18.06 32.18
C TYR A 229 -18.99 16.83 31.88
N VAL A 230 -20.09 16.69 32.60
CA VAL A 230 -21.20 15.81 32.23
C VAL A 230 -22.38 16.66 31.81
N LEU A 231 -22.86 16.42 30.61
CA LEU A 231 -24.08 16.99 30.09
C LEU A 231 -25.20 15.98 30.30
N ASN A 232 -26.22 16.35 31.10
CA ASN A 232 -27.35 15.51 31.44
C ASN A 232 -28.63 15.99 30.76
N LEU A 233 -29.44 15.03 30.26
CA LEU A 233 -30.73 15.28 29.60
C LEU A 233 -31.96 14.90 30.46
N SER A 234 -31.80 14.62 31.74
CA SER A 234 -32.94 14.29 32.62
C SER A 234 -33.77 15.55 32.99
N GLY A 235 -34.48 16.09 32.02
CA GLY A 235 -35.25 17.35 32.13
C GLY A 235 -34.68 18.45 31.23
N ASP A 236 -34.46 19.64 31.81
CA ASP A 236 -33.70 20.68 31.10
C ASP A 236 -32.24 20.26 30.96
N ILE A 237 -31.61 20.59 29.82
CA ILE A 237 -30.20 20.29 29.59
C ILE A 237 -29.37 20.97 30.70
N SER A 238 -28.61 20.16 31.45
CA SER A 238 -27.74 20.65 32.51
C SER A 238 -26.30 20.20 32.30
N LEU A 239 -25.39 21.12 32.55
CA LEU A 239 -23.94 20.89 32.47
C LEU A 239 -23.38 20.90 33.88
N GLU A 240 -22.72 19.81 34.27
CA GLU A 240 -22.03 19.68 35.55
C GLU A 240 -20.53 19.51 35.30
N ARG A 241 -19.72 20.41 35.82
CA ARG A 241 -18.26 20.29 35.79
C ARG A 241 -17.83 19.29 36.86
N ILE A 242 -17.27 18.18 36.40
CA ILE A 242 -16.82 17.09 37.28
C ILE A 242 -15.33 17.13 37.58
N PHE A 243 -14.54 17.81 36.77
CA PHE A 243 -13.12 17.92 36.93
C PHE A 243 -12.58 19.29 36.55
N ASP A 244 -11.76 19.83 37.44
CA ASP A 244 -11.17 21.16 37.38
C ASP A 244 -9.71 21.01 37.00
N TYR A 245 -9.38 21.03 35.69
CA TYR A 245 -8.03 21.25 35.26
C TYR A 245 -7.12 20.02 35.10
N LEU A 246 -6.87 19.62 33.86
CA LEU A 246 -5.62 19.01 33.43
C LEU A 246 -4.63 20.14 33.09
N ASP A 247 -3.31 19.88 33.13
CA ASP A 247 -2.30 20.89 32.79
C ASP A 247 -2.63 21.50 31.42
N PRO A 248 -2.71 22.84 31.24
CA PRO A 248 -3.04 23.46 29.97
C PRO A 248 -2.06 23.14 28.84
N SER A 249 -0.88 22.65 29.18
CA SER A 249 0.12 22.20 28.18
C SER A 249 -0.13 20.77 27.68
N GLU A 250 -1.05 20.02 28.28
CA GLU A 250 -1.37 18.64 27.94
C GLU A 250 -2.79 18.56 27.36
N GLN A 251 -2.94 18.02 26.16
CA GLN A 251 -4.22 17.82 25.52
C GLN A 251 -4.79 16.43 25.84
N LEU A 252 -6.04 16.37 26.30
CA LEU A 252 -6.77 15.12 26.45
C LEU A 252 -7.25 14.65 25.07
N ILE A 253 -6.83 13.45 24.67
CA ILE A 253 -7.13 12.86 23.37
C ILE A 253 -8.46 12.11 23.45
N GLU A 254 -8.60 11.24 24.48
CA GLU A 254 -9.82 10.47 24.67
C GLU A 254 -10.03 10.10 26.14
N ILE A 255 -11.29 9.86 26.53
CA ILE A 255 -11.68 9.52 27.88
C ILE A 255 -12.85 8.54 27.88
N ILE A 256 -12.76 7.51 28.73
CA ILE A 256 -13.84 6.52 28.92
C ILE A 256 -14.16 6.31 30.40
N LYS A 257 -15.41 5.88 30.68
CA LYS A 257 -15.84 5.54 32.03
C LYS A 257 -15.26 4.23 32.51
N ASP A 258 -14.70 4.22 33.73
CA ASP A 258 -14.30 2.97 34.39
C ASP A 258 -15.51 2.30 35.07
N THR A 259 -15.68 1.01 34.85
CA THR A 259 -16.75 0.20 35.50
C THR A 259 -16.66 0.19 37.05
N LYS A 260 -15.48 0.44 37.60
CA LYS A 260 -15.21 0.53 39.04
C LYS A 260 -15.36 1.93 39.64
N GLY A 261 -15.73 2.89 38.82
CA GLY A 261 -15.90 4.31 39.15
C GLY A 261 -14.74 5.19 38.68
N GLY A 262 -15.04 6.44 38.33
CA GLY A 262 -14.09 7.37 37.73
C GLY A 262 -13.93 7.15 36.22
N PHE A 263 -12.84 7.68 35.69
CA PHE A 263 -12.58 7.70 34.21
C PHE A 263 -11.13 7.34 33.94
N TRP A 264 -10.90 6.70 32.79
CA TRP A 264 -9.60 6.55 32.18
C TRP A 264 -9.46 7.52 31.02
N GLY A 265 -8.35 8.21 30.95
CA GLY A 265 -8.05 9.13 29.86
C GLY A 265 -6.66 8.91 29.29
N ILE A 266 -6.47 9.30 28.06
CA ILE A 266 -5.17 9.37 27.40
C ILE A 266 -4.86 10.78 26.95
N LEU A 267 -3.63 11.17 27.15
CA LEU A 267 -2.99 12.37 26.63
C LEU A 267 -1.98 11.93 25.55
N GLU A 268 -1.27 12.82 24.93
CA GLU A 268 -0.36 12.49 23.82
C GLU A 268 0.60 11.32 24.15
N THR A 269 1.19 11.31 25.34
CA THR A 269 2.11 10.25 25.80
C THR A 269 1.84 9.78 27.23
N LYS A 270 0.70 10.14 27.81
CA LYS A 270 0.37 9.86 29.20
C LYS A 270 -0.98 9.18 29.33
N ILE A 271 -1.06 8.19 30.24
CA ILE A 271 -2.31 7.55 30.65
C ILE A 271 -2.68 8.08 32.02
N ILE A 272 -3.93 8.46 32.22
CA ILE A 272 -4.44 8.97 33.48
C ILE A 272 -5.66 8.21 33.97
N LYS A 273 -5.80 8.08 35.28
CA LYS A 273 -7.04 7.67 35.92
C LYS A 273 -7.57 8.81 36.78
N LEU A 274 -8.82 9.17 36.58
CA LEU A 274 -9.51 10.25 37.26
C LEU A 274 -10.59 9.70 38.18
N ASN A 275 -10.80 10.37 39.34
CA ASN A 275 -11.95 10.20 40.21
C ASN A 275 -12.45 11.58 40.65
N ASP A 276 -13.51 11.62 41.47
CA ASP A 276 -14.13 12.85 41.95
C ASP A 276 -13.18 13.80 42.70
N SER A 277 -11.99 13.33 43.08
CA SER A 277 -10.98 14.08 43.86
C SER A 277 -9.80 14.57 43.01
N GLY A 278 -9.74 14.16 41.72
CA GLY A 278 -8.64 14.50 40.84
C GLY A 278 -7.96 13.28 40.18
N ILE A 279 -6.72 13.47 39.75
CA ILE A 279 -5.92 12.38 39.16
C ILE A 279 -5.56 11.39 40.30
N GLU A 280 -6.17 10.20 40.22
CA GLU A 280 -5.89 9.10 41.16
C GLU A 280 -4.55 8.42 40.82
N TRP A 281 -4.26 8.29 39.52
CA TRP A 281 -3.06 7.63 39.05
C TRP A 281 -2.71 8.17 37.67
N ASN A 282 -1.41 8.23 37.34
CA ASN A 282 -0.93 8.54 35.99
C ASN A 282 0.32 7.73 35.68
N LEU A 283 0.61 7.61 34.39
CA LEU A 283 1.83 7.00 33.87
C LEU A 283 2.25 7.74 32.62
N ASP A 284 3.42 8.35 32.66
CA ASP A 284 4.09 8.87 31.46
C ASP A 284 4.79 7.72 30.75
N ILE A 285 4.65 7.68 29.44
CA ILE A 285 5.24 6.65 28.60
C ILE A 285 6.24 7.32 27.66
N ASP A 286 7.50 6.93 27.81
CA ASP A 286 8.61 7.46 27.02
C ASP A 286 8.70 6.68 25.68
N TYR A 287 7.78 6.99 24.78
CA TYR A 287 7.79 6.52 23.39
C TYR A 287 7.86 7.70 22.43
N ASP A 288 8.51 7.50 21.28
CA ASP A 288 8.63 8.50 20.24
C ASP A 288 7.35 8.62 19.36
N TYR A 289 6.17 8.19 19.89
CA TYR A 289 4.89 8.21 19.18
C TYR A 289 3.71 8.48 20.11
N SER A 290 2.66 9.09 19.56
CA SER A 290 1.48 9.52 20.29
C SER A 290 0.41 8.43 20.37
N PHE A 291 -0.42 8.50 21.42
CA PHE A 291 -1.66 7.75 21.53
C PHE A 291 -2.75 8.37 20.65
N THR A 292 -3.72 7.57 20.24
CA THR A 292 -4.75 7.99 19.30
C THR A 292 -6.16 7.68 19.74
N SER A 293 -6.39 6.55 20.39
CA SER A 293 -7.71 6.10 20.79
C SER A 293 -7.67 5.13 21.98
N LEU A 294 -8.82 4.91 22.65
CA LEU A 294 -8.90 4.20 23.91
C LEU A 294 -10.19 3.38 24.03
N THR A 295 -10.11 2.11 24.44
CA THR A 295 -11.30 1.27 24.72
C THR A 295 -11.05 0.24 25.82
N GLY A 296 -12.08 -0.45 26.29
CA GLY A 296 -11.98 -1.72 26.99
C GLY A 296 -11.95 -1.71 28.51
N ALA A 297 -12.59 -0.78 29.20
CA ALA A 297 -12.67 -0.81 30.69
C ALA A 297 -13.46 -1.99 31.27
N LEU A 298 -13.93 -2.95 30.49
CA LEU A 298 -14.87 -3.98 30.94
C LEU A 298 -14.23 -5.21 31.62
N HIS A 299 -12.95 -5.53 31.35
CA HIS A 299 -12.32 -6.78 31.80
C HIS A 299 -10.94 -6.58 32.48
N ASP A 300 -10.78 -5.51 33.27
CA ASP A 300 -9.51 -5.18 33.93
C ASP A 300 -8.34 -4.92 32.96
N GLN A 301 -8.60 -4.76 31.66
CA GLN A 301 -7.63 -4.37 30.64
C GLN A 301 -8.12 -3.13 29.89
N LEU A 302 -7.19 -2.24 29.62
CA LEU A 302 -7.38 -1.05 28.81
C LEU A 302 -6.55 -1.21 27.53
N TYR A 303 -7.19 -0.98 26.40
CA TYR A 303 -6.55 -1.04 25.09
C TYR A 303 -6.41 0.37 24.54
N ILE A 304 -5.19 0.72 24.13
CA ILE A 304 -4.83 2.06 23.70
C ILE A 304 -4.25 1.95 22.30
N GLY A 305 -4.85 2.63 21.34
CA GLY A 305 -4.33 2.79 20.01
C GLY A 305 -3.14 3.76 19.99
N SER A 306 -2.17 3.49 19.14
CA SER A 306 -1.02 4.36 18.94
C SER A 306 -0.60 4.39 17.46
N GLN A 307 0.38 5.22 17.17
CA GLN A 307 1.00 5.23 15.84
C GLN A 307 1.82 3.97 15.52
N GLN A 308 2.03 3.07 16.52
CA GLN A 308 2.77 1.82 16.35
C GLN A 308 2.09 0.63 17.05
N GLY A 309 0.81 0.40 16.78
CA GLY A 309 0.07 -0.75 17.30
C GLY A 309 -0.69 -0.45 18.58
N ILE A 310 -0.94 -1.49 19.39
CA ILE A 310 -1.82 -1.45 20.56
C ILE A 310 -1.01 -1.56 21.85
N LEU A 311 -1.26 -0.66 22.81
CA LEU A 311 -0.80 -0.87 24.18
C LEU A 311 -1.92 -1.49 25.00
N VAL A 312 -1.58 -2.49 25.80
CA VAL A 312 -2.50 -3.20 26.68
C VAL A 312 -2.08 -2.96 28.12
N LEU A 313 -2.84 -2.14 28.82
CA LEU A 313 -2.64 -1.87 30.23
C LEU A 313 -3.49 -2.82 31.10
N ASP A 314 -2.87 -3.62 31.93
CA ASP A 314 -3.56 -4.32 33.03
C ASP A 314 -3.89 -3.32 34.16
N MET A 315 -5.17 -3.04 34.35
CA MET A 315 -5.64 -2.01 35.28
C MET A 315 -5.37 -2.35 36.76
N ASN A 316 -5.13 -3.62 37.10
CA ASN A 316 -4.84 -4.04 38.47
C ASN A 316 -3.34 -3.98 38.76
N THR A 317 -2.53 -4.54 37.90
CA THR A 317 -1.06 -4.61 38.08
C THR A 317 -0.32 -3.37 37.56
N LYS A 318 -0.98 -2.55 36.74
CA LYS A 318 -0.40 -1.38 36.08
C LYS A 318 0.76 -1.72 35.12
N ILE A 319 0.80 -2.94 34.66
CA ILE A 319 1.78 -3.40 33.65
C ILE A 319 1.22 -3.11 32.25
N ILE A 320 2.07 -2.54 31.39
CA ILE A 320 1.76 -2.31 29.97
C ILE A 320 2.51 -3.33 29.13
N ASN A 321 1.80 -3.91 28.17
CA ASN A 321 2.37 -4.68 27.08
C ASN A 321 2.13 -3.92 25.79
N HIS A 322 3.16 -3.84 24.95
CA HIS A 322 3.07 -3.26 23.62
C HIS A 322 2.92 -4.39 22.60
N GLU A 323 1.78 -4.46 21.95
CA GLU A 323 1.44 -5.46 20.94
C GLU A 323 1.48 -4.79 19.55
N ILE A 324 2.49 -5.14 18.75
CA ILE A 324 2.73 -4.55 17.43
C ILE A 324 2.50 -5.62 16.37
N PRO A 325 1.60 -5.43 15.38
CA PRO A 325 1.38 -6.41 14.31
C PRO A 325 2.60 -6.51 13.41
N ASN A 326 2.86 -7.72 12.88
CA ASN A 326 3.90 -7.89 11.88
C ASN A 326 3.45 -7.28 10.54
N ALA A 327 4.14 -6.25 10.08
CA ALA A 327 3.77 -5.45 8.92
C ALA A 327 5.00 -4.78 8.28
N PRO A 328 4.90 -4.25 7.05
CA PRO A 328 5.90 -3.34 6.50
C PRO A 328 5.95 -2.02 7.29
N LEU A 329 7.06 -1.29 7.16
CA LEU A 329 7.30 -0.01 7.85
C LEU A 329 6.20 1.04 7.62
N THR A 330 5.64 1.06 6.43
CA THR A 330 4.65 2.06 6.00
C THR A 330 3.83 1.56 4.81
N ASN A 331 2.71 2.22 4.51
CA ASN A 331 1.95 2.02 3.28
C ASN A 331 2.54 2.79 2.07
N GLN A 332 3.33 3.84 2.33
CA GLN A 332 3.94 4.66 1.28
C GLN A 332 5.24 4.03 0.79
N ILE A 333 5.13 3.13 -0.16
CA ILE A 333 6.24 2.42 -0.77
C ILE A 333 6.66 3.14 -2.04
N SER A 334 7.96 3.42 -2.18
CA SER A 334 8.52 4.21 -3.27
C SER A 334 9.30 3.40 -4.31
N ALA A 335 9.80 2.22 -3.92
CA ALA A 335 10.54 1.32 -4.80
C ALA A 335 10.28 -0.14 -4.41
N LEU A 336 10.28 -1.02 -5.39
CA LEU A 336 10.12 -2.48 -5.21
C LEU A 336 11.19 -3.23 -5.99
N THR A 337 11.66 -4.34 -5.44
CA THR A 337 12.38 -5.36 -6.21
C THR A 337 12.05 -6.75 -5.69
N VAL A 338 12.16 -7.76 -6.55
CA VAL A 338 12.11 -9.18 -6.17
C VAL A 338 13.51 -9.75 -6.35
N LEU A 339 14.05 -10.30 -5.29
CA LEU A 339 15.38 -10.89 -5.30
C LEU A 339 15.41 -12.22 -6.05
N ASP A 340 16.60 -12.67 -6.44
CA ASP A 340 16.81 -13.96 -7.11
C ASP A 340 16.24 -15.17 -6.35
N ASP A 341 16.10 -15.06 -5.02
CA ASP A 341 15.51 -16.09 -4.17
C ASP A 341 13.97 -15.98 -4.00
N GLY A 342 13.34 -15.03 -4.67
CA GLY A 342 11.90 -14.78 -4.67
C GLY A 342 11.39 -13.89 -3.54
N ARG A 343 12.26 -13.37 -2.67
CA ARG A 343 11.84 -12.40 -1.63
C ARG A 343 11.53 -11.04 -2.23
N LEU A 344 10.39 -10.48 -1.85
CA LEU A 344 10.04 -9.09 -2.16
C LEU A 344 10.75 -8.15 -1.19
N VAL A 345 11.36 -7.10 -1.72
CA VAL A 345 11.89 -5.97 -0.95
C VAL A 345 11.14 -4.70 -1.33
N ALA A 346 10.67 -3.98 -0.33
CA ALA A 346 9.96 -2.72 -0.46
C ALA A 346 10.75 -1.59 0.22
N GLY A 347 11.06 -0.57 -0.55
CA GLY A 347 11.77 0.62 -0.11
C GLY A 347 10.82 1.77 0.20
N SER A 348 11.12 2.51 1.26
CA SER A 348 10.37 3.68 1.69
C SER A 348 11.28 4.75 2.27
N LYS A 349 10.72 5.88 2.69
CA LYS A 349 11.49 6.91 3.42
C LYS A 349 11.98 6.45 4.80
N PHE A 350 11.42 5.37 5.35
CA PHE A 350 11.78 4.84 6.66
C PHE A 350 12.79 3.69 6.58
N GLY A 351 13.10 3.20 5.38
CA GLY A 351 14.01 2.09 5.16
C GLY A 351 13.41 0.98 4.30
N LEU A 352 13.82 -0.25 4.58
CA LEU A 352 13.48 -1.44 3.81
C LEU A 352 12.53 -2.35 4.58
N SER A 353 11.55 -2.91 3.89
CA SER A 353 10.68 -3.99 4.37
C SER A 353 10.86 -5.21 3.47
N ILE A 354 11.28 -6.34 4.03
CA ILE A 354 11.58 -7.58 3.32
C ILE A 354 10.49 -8.60 3.65
N LYS A 355 9.86 -9.15 2.62
CA LYS A 355 8.83 -10.19 2.77
C LYS A 355 9.48 -11.55 2.87
N GLU A 356 9.57 -12.05 4.09
CA GLU A 356 10.02 -13.39 4.42
C GLU A 356 8.86 -14.41 4.37
N THR A 357 9.17 -15.69 4.40
CA THR A 357 8.14 -16.75 4.42
C THR A 357 7.25 -16.72 5.65
N TRP A 358 7.75 -16.19 6.76
CA TRP A 358 7.06 -16.08 8.05
C TRP A 358 6.37 -14.73 8.28
N GLY A 359 6.68 -13.69 7.51
CA GLY A 359 6.13 -12.34 7.71
C GLY A 359 7.02 -11.26 7.13
N TRP A 360 7.02 -10.08 7.72
CA TRP A 360 7.85 -8.95 7.34
C TRP A 360 9.03 -8.79 8.28
N ARG A 361 10.21 -8.55 7.72
CA ARG A 361 11.40 -8.09 8.41
C ARG A 361 11.74 -6.68 7.92
N ASN A 362 11.98 -5.77 8.84
CA ASN A 362 12.23 -4.38 8.54
C ASN A 362 13.67 -3.98 8.89
N ILE A 363 14.22 -3.06 8.11
CA ILE A 363 15.52 -2.42 8.35
C ILE A 363 15.27 -0.91 8.29
N SER A 364 15.54 -0.21 9.39
CA SER A 364 15.31 1.22 9.51
C SER A 364 16.52 1.96 10.07
N GLU A 365 16.48 3.27 10.01
CA GLU A 365 17.52 4.15 10.53
C GLU A 365 17.60 4.11 12.05
N ALA A 366 18.81 4.07 12.62
CA ALA A 366 19.08 4.32 14.02
C ALA A 366 20.51 4.84 14.25
N ASP A 367 20.71 5.59 15.29
CA ASP A 367 22.04 6.06 15.73
C ASP A 367 22.92 4.91 16.24
N GLU A 368 22.30 3.84 16.75
CA GLU A 368 22.97 2.65 17.26
C GLU A 368 22.26 1.37 16.76
N ILE A 369 23.01 0.31 16.53
CA ILE A 369 22.48 -0.99 16.14
C ILE A 369 21.71 -1.60 17.31
N LYS A 370 20.39 -1.76 17.15
CA LYS A 370 19.54 -2.51 18.08
C LYS A 370 19.07 -3.78 17.36
N ILE A 371 19.76 -4.90 17.62
CA ILE A 371 19.29 -6.21 17.15
C ILE A 371 18.26 -6.71 18.18
N SER A 372 17.10 -7.13 17.70
CA SER A 372 16.09 -7.77 18.55
C SER A 372 16.64 -9.08 19.10
N ASP A 373 16.77 -9.18 20.43
CA ASP A 373 17.30 -10.37 21.13
C ASP A 373 16.34 -11.59 21.10
N SER A 374 15.13 -11.44 20.60
CA SER A 374 14.15 -12.54 20.50
C SER A 374 13.35 -12.48 19.20
N PHE A 375 13.65 -13.43 18.32
CA PHE A 375 12.88 -13.63 17.12
C PHE A 375 11.51 -14.26 17.44
N ASP A 376 10.44 -13.50 17.26
CA ASP A 376 9.06 -13.98 17.29
C ASP A 376 8.38 -13.56 15.98
N PRO A 377 8.15 -14.48 15.02
CA PRO A 377 7.59 -14.14 13.72
C PRO A 377 6.14 -13.63 13.76
N SER A 378 5.46 -13.75 14.90
CA SER A 378 4.11 -13.17 15.10
C SER A 378 4.14 -11.69 15.46
N ARG A 379 5.32 -11.14 15.78
CA ARG A 379 5.51 -9.76 16.21
C ARG A 379 6.24 -8.93 15.16
N TYR A 380 6.16 -7.61 15.32
CA TYR A 380 6.88 -6.67 14.49
C TYR A 380 8.40 -6.84 14.66
N VAL A 381 9.11 -7.14 13.57
CA VAL A 381 10.55 -7.34 13.54
C VAL A 381 11.19 -6.19 12.80
N ILE A 382 12.12 -5.50 13.47
CA ILE A 382 12.85 -4.37 12.91
C ILE A 382 14.31 -4.41 13.35
N ASP A 383 15.22 -4.31 12.40
CA ASP A 383 16.65 -4.13 12.60
C ASP A 383 16.98 -2.65 12.42
N TYR A 384 17.48 -2.00 13.47
CA TYR A 384 17.91 -0.62 13.41
C TYR A 384 19.39 -0.55 13.06
N LEU A 385 19.73 0.19 12.02
CA LEU A 385 21.09 0.34 11.53
C LEU A 385 21.51 1.82 11.55
N PRO A 386 22.79 2.15 11.72
CA PRO A 386 23.31 3.50 11.58
C PRO A 386 23.37 3.92 10.09
N ILE A 387 22.30 3.69 9.35
CA ILE A 387 22.14 4.05 7.95
C ILE A 387 21.09 5.15 7.87
N ASN A 388 21.46 6.29 7.32
CA ASN A 388 20.49 7.29 6.95
C ASN A 388 20.01 7.01 5.52
N PHE A 389 18.78 6.51 5.35
CA PHE A 389 18.14 6.36 4.04
C PHE A 389 17.74 7.72 3.42
N GLY A 390 18.00 8.81 4.12
CA GLY A 390 18.02 10.17 3.59
C GLY A 390 16.69 10.72 3.11
N GLY A 391 15.61 10.04 3.38
CA GLY A 391 14.28 10.51 3.10
C GLY A 391 13.56 9.84 1.94
N PHE A 392 14.19 9.10 1.02
CA PHE A 392 13.45 8.46 -0.07
C PHE A 392 14.28 7.45 -0.86
N ILE A 393 13.91 6.19 -0.82
CA ILE A 393 14.49 5.18 -1.71
C ILE A 393 13.79 5.33 -3.07
N SER A 394 14.52 5.68 -4.10
CA SER A 394 13.99 5.94 -5.45
C SER A 394 14.03 4.72 -6.35
N ASP A 395 14.95 3.78 -6.05
CA ASP A 395 15.12 2.57 -6.82
C ASP A 395 15.85 1.50 -6.01
N LEU A 396 15.61 0.22 -6.34
CA LEU A 396 16.18 -0.96 -5.68
C LEU A 396 16.60 -1.98 -6.73
N GLU A 397 17.86 -2.40 -6.73
CA GLU A 397 18.38 -3.38 -7.66
C GLU A 397 19.26 -4.39 -6.95
N GLN A 398 19.11 -5.69 -7.23
CA GLN A 398 20.01 -6.72 -6.75
C GLN A 398 21.21 -6.84 -7.69
N GLY A 399 22.41 -6.59 -7.16
CA GLY A 399 23.62 -6.76 -7.94
C GLY A 399 23.99 -8.22 -8.19
N PRO A 400 24.83 -8.49 -9.21
CA PRO A 400 25.33 -9.84 -9.49
C PRO A 400 26.21 -10.42 -8.38
N ASP A 401 26.60 -9.63 -7.40
CA ASP A 401 27.27 -10.03 -6.15
C ASP A 401 26.28 -10.51 -5.07
N GLY A 402 24.98 -10.47 -5.34
CA GLY A 402 23.90 -10.84 -4.44
C GLY A 402 23.51 -9.76 -3.43
N LEU A 403 24.22 -8.63 -3.41
CA LEU A 403 23.90 -7.50 -2.53
C LEU A 403 22.76 -6.66 -3.10
N LEU A 404 22.01 -6.00 -2.22
CA LEU A 404 20.99 -5.05 -2.61
C LEU A 404 21.60 -3.63 -2.73
N TYR A 405 21.34 -2.98 -3.83
CA TYR A 405 21.72 -1.61 -4.11
C TYR A 405 20.49 -0.72 -4.03
N CYS A 406 20.54 0.27 -3.13
CA CYS A 406 19.43 1.20 -2.90
C CYS A 406 19.84 2.58 -3.41
N ALA A 407 19.17 3.09 -4.44
CA ALA A 407 19.29 4.47 -4.87
C ALA A 407 18.54 5.38 -3.89
N ILE A 408 19.18 6.42 -3.37
CA ILE A 408 18.59 7.28 -2.36
C ILE A 408 18.60 8.72 -2.83
N ARG A 409 17.44 9.35 -2.77
CA ARG A 409 17.28 10.79 -2.85
C ARG A 409 17.37 11.37 -1.44
N GLY A 410 18.25 12.34 -1.23
CA GLY A 410 18.38 13.03 0.03
C GLY A 410 17.14 13.81 0.47
N THR A 411 17.16 14.29 1.69
CA THR A 411 16.02 14.97 2.32
C THR A 411 15.80 16.38 1.77
N TYR A 412 14.55 16.75 1.54
CA TYR A 412 14.08 18.08 1.15
C TYR A 412 12.63 18.25 1.67
N PRO A 413 12.20 19.34 2.26
CA PRO A 413 12.88 20.63 2.49
C PRO A 413 13.29 20.86 3.95
N GLU A 414 13.79 21.97 4.16
CA GLU A 414 14.38 22.90 5.11
C GLU A 414 14.48 22.41 6.59
N PRO A 415 15.57 22.79 7.29
CA PRO A 415 16.40 23.95 6.90
C PRO A 415 17.56 23.65 5.95
N ARG A 416 17.84 22.38 5.61
CA ARG A 416 18.92 22.02 4.69
C ARG A 416 18.55 20.83 3.81
N ARG A 417 18.83 20.94 2.52
CA ARG A 417 18.93 19.80 1.63
C ARG A 417 20.20 19.04 2.00
N HIS A 418 20.12 17.75 2.26
CA HIS A 418 21.29 16.95 2.62
C HIS A 418 21.05 15.47 2.38
N GLY A 419 22.15 14.70 2.40
CA GLY A 419 22.10 13.25 2.31
C GLY A 419 21.79 12.73 0.90
N GLY A 420 21.33 11.53 0.81
CA GLY A 420 21.21 10.75 -0.42
C GLY A 420 22.45 9.95 -0.70
N GLY A 421 22.50 9.30 -1.85
CA GLY A 421 23.59 8.46 -2.29
C GLY A 421 23.17 7.06 -2.68
N ILE A 422 24.02 6.06 -2.43
CA ILE A 422 23.70 4.65 -2.67
C ILE A 422 24.04 3.86 -1.41
N VAL A 423 23.11 3.07 -0.91
CA VAL A 423 23.37 2.06 0.11
C VAL A 423 23.50 0.71 -0.57
N ILE A 424 24.60 0.02 -0.31
CA ILE A 424 24.83 -1.36 -0.74
C ILE A 424 24.77 -2.23 0.52
N ILE A 425 23.85 -3.14 0.59
CA ILE A 425 23.57 -3.91 1.81
C ILE A 425 23.38 -5.39 1.53
N ASP A 426 23.95 -6.22 2.42
CA ASP A 426 23.61 -7.63 2.51
C ASP A 426 22.36 -7.77 3.37
N ILE A 427 21.22 -8.13 2.77
CA ILE A 427 19.97 -8.23 3.51
C ILE A 427 19.92 -9.39 4.51
N ASP A 428 20.80 -10.41 4.35
CA ASP A 428 20.90 -11.54 5.28
C ASP A 428 21.86 -11.26 6.44
N ASP A 429 22.79 -10.31 6.26
CA ASP A 429 23.61 -9.71 7.32
C ASP A 429 23.56 -8.18 7.21
N PRO A 430 22.52 -7.52 7.72
CA PRO A 430 22.34 -6.08 7.57
C PRO A 430 23.49 -5.23 8.17
N ASN A 431 24.32 -5.80 9.05
CA ASN A 431 25.52 -5.11 9.53
C ASN A 431 26.61 -4.98 8.45
N ASN A 432 26.53 -5.77 7.39
CA ASN A 432 27.39 -5.70 6.22
C ASN A 432 26.79 -4.75 5.18
N PHE A 433 27.00 -3.45 5.36
CA PHE A 433 26.56 -2.43 4.42
C PHE A 433 27.67 -1.41 4.10
N THR A 434 27.51 -0.73 2.98
CA THR A 434 28.40 0.36 2.54
C THR A 434 27.54 1.54 2.06
N LEU A 435 27.81 2.71 2.59
CA LEU A 435 27.23 3.97 2.09
C LEU A 435 28.17 4.59 1.08
N ILE A 436 27.67 4.90 -0.10
CA ILE A 436 28.35 5.63 -1.17
C ILE A 436 27.83 7.05 -1.17
N ASP A 437 28.66 7.94 -0.75
CA ASP A 437 28.37 9.35 -0.52
C ASP A 437 29.12 10.29 -1.48
N THR A 438 29.25 11.54 -1.10
CA THR A 438 29.93 12.60 -1.87
C THR A 438 31.43 12.34 -2.14
N ALA A 439 32.04 11.36 -1.49
CA ALA A 439 33.41 10.93 -1.81
C ALA A 439 33.50 10.28 -3.20
N PHE A 440 32.43 9.66 -3.66
CA PHE A 440 32.33 8.98 -4.95
C PHE A 440 31.33 9.61 -5.90
N LEU A 441 30.19 10.09 -5.37
CA LEU A 441 29.12 10.69 -6.15
C LEU A 441 29.25 12.21 -6.20
N ASP A 442 28.91 12.81 -7.32
CA ASP A 442 28.74 14.25 -7.41
C ASP A 442 27.41 14.70 -6.74
N TYR A 443 27.29 15.96 -6.41
CA TYR A 443 26.16 16.47 -5.62
C TYR A 443 25.73 17.87 -6.03
N TYR A 444 24.54 18.23 -5.62
CA TYR A 444 24.05 19.60 -5.61
C TYR A 444 24.56 20.32 -4.33
N ALA A 445 24.35 21.62 -4.22
CA ALA A 445 24.71 22.38 -3.03
C ALA A 445 24.38 21.65 -1.71
N ASP A 446 25.20 21.87 -0.66
CA ASP A 446 25.04 21.29 0.68
C ASP A 446 25.14 19.75 0.74
N GLU A 447 25.94 19.14 -0.14
CA GLU A 447 26.14 17.69 -0.20
C GLU A 447 24.85 16.86 -0.48
N TYR A 448 23.88 17.48 -1.15
CA TYR A 448 22.63 16.86 -1.49
C TYR A 448 22.73 16.05 -2.78
N MET A 449 22.44 14.76 -2.69
CA MET A 449 22.48 13.81 -3.81
C MET A 449 21.08 13.32 -4.16
N ILE A 450 20.85 13.06 -5.45
CA ILE A 450 19.59 12.54 -5.98
C ILE A 450 19.88 11.40 -6.93
N VAL A 451 20.14 10.21 -6.39
CA VAL A 451 20.25 9.03 -7.22
C VAL A 451 18.84 8.56 -7.59
N LYS A 452 18.58 8.45 -8.90
CA LYS A 452 17.25 8.18 -9.46
C LYS A 452 17.05 6.74 -9.86
N ASP A 453 18.10 6.13 -10.40
CA ASP A 453 18.03 4.86 -11.07
C ASP A 453 19.38 4.15 -10.96
N ILE A 454 19.38 2.85 -10.73
CA ILE A 454 20.54 1.98 -10.69
C ILE A 454 20.29 0.79 -11.58
N GLU A 455 21.19 0.55 -12.50
CA GLU A 455 21.10 -0.58 -13.43
C GLU A 455 22.44 -1.30 -13.56
N PHE A 456 22.41 -2.59 -13.85
CA PHE A 456 23.60 -3.39 -14.12
C PHE A 456 23.69 -3.76 -15.59
N ASP A 457 24.85 -3.51 -16.21
CA ASP A 457 25.11 -4.01 -17.55
C ASP A 457 25.40 -5.53 -17.56
N LYS A 458 25.44 -6.12 -18.77
CA LYS A 458 25.68 -7.58 -18.96
C LYS A 458 27.01 -8.07 -18.38
N SER A 459 27.96 -7.18 -18.10
CA SER A 459 29.24 -7.51 -17.47
C SER A 459 29.20 -7.35 -15.94
N GLY A 460 28.06 -6.98 -15.37
CA GLY A 460 27.86 -6.77 -13.94
C GLY A 460 28.42 -5.45 -13.44
N VAL A 461 28.60 -4.47 -14.31
CA VAL A 461 28.99 -3.12 -13.94
C VAL A 461 27.73 -2.33 -13.57
N MET A 462 27.70 -1.77 -12.38
CA MET A 462 26.64 -0.89 -11.91
C MET A 462 26.76 0.49 -12.59
N TRP A 463 25.62 1.00 -13.03
CA TRP A 463 25.43 2.37 -13.51
C TRP A 463 24.40 3.06 -12.64
N ALA A 464 24.65 4.33 -12.29
CA ALA A 464 23.73 5.13 -11.47
C ALA A 464 23.46 6.49 -12.11
N ALA A 465 22.19 6.82 -12.23
CA ALA A 465 21.73 8.14 -12.66
C ALA A 465 21.63 9.07 -11.45
N ASN A 466 22.58 10.00 -11.33
CA ASN A 466 22.69 10.95 -10.24
C ASN A 466 22.25 12.34 -10.71
N ALA A 467 20.97 12.66 -10.56
CA ALA A 467 20.40 13.91 -11.01
C ALA A 467 20.86 15.09 -10.16
N TYR A 468 20.94 16.28 -10.79
CA TYR A 468 21.40 17.52 -10.16
C TYR A 468 22.86 17.51 -9.67
N ALA A 469 23.67 16.62 -10.19
CA ALA A 469 25.10 16.52 -9.93
C ALA A 469 25.88 17.69 -10.59
N THR A 470 25.92 18.84 -9.93
CA THR A 470 26.39 20.10 -10.52
C THR A 470 27.72 20.57 -9.99
N THR A 471 28.22 20.04 -8.89
CA THR A 471 29.46 20.50 -8.26
C THR A 471 30.70 20.16 -9.08
N ARG A 472 30.74 18.92 -9.62
CA ARG A 472 31.77 18.43 -10.54
C ARG A 472 31.26 18.26 -11.97
N ALA A 473 29.96 18.42 -12.18
CA ALA A 473 29.22 18.14 -13.43
C ALA A 473 29.35 16.68 -13.87
N GLU A 474 29.15 15.74 -12.93
CA GLU A 474 29.30 14.29 -13.10
C GLU A 474 27.98 13.53 -12.82
N PRO A 475 26.99 13.61 -13.74
CA PRO A 475 25.64 13.10 -13.51
C PRO A 475 25.53 11.55 -13.59
N ILE A 476 26.55 10.83 -14.02
CA ILE A 476 26.57 9.37 -14.09
C ILE A 476 27.73 8.83 -13.27
N ALA A 477 27.45 7.86 -12.41
CA ALA A 477 28.46 7.09 -11.67
C ALA A 477 28.44 5.63 -12.12
N ILE A 478 29.63 5.01 -12.15
CA ILE A 478 29.84 3.63 -12.57
C ILE A 478 30.68 2.94 -11.50
N LYS A 479 30.26 1.75 -11.09
CA LYS A 479 30.99 0.89 -10.15
C LYS A 479 31.22 -0.48 -10.77
N HIS A 480 32.47 -0.86 -10.89
CA HIS A 480 32.84 -2.22 -11.25
C HIS A 480 32.84 -3.14 -10.02
N PHE A 481 32.59 -4.43 -10.20
CA PHE A 481 32.59 -5.42 -9.12
C PHE A 481 33.94 -5.50 -8.36
N SER A 482 35.07 -5.08 -8.97
CA SER A 482 36.36 -4.92 -8.31
C SER A 482 36.47 -3.69 -7.40
N ASN A 483 35.35 -3.02 -7.08
CA ASN A 483 35.26 -1.76 -6.32
C ASN A 483 36.03 -0.57 -6.96
N VAL A 484 36.24 -0.61 -8.27
CA VAL A 484 36.71 0.57 -9.02
C VAL A 484 35.54 1.44 -9.39
N TRP A 485 35.62 2.72 -9.02
CA TRP A 485 34.63 3.75 -9.32
C TRP A 485 35.09 4.64 -10.46
N LYS A 486 34.17 5.04 -11.29
CA LYS A 486 34.36 6.02 -12.35
C LYS A 486 33.10 6.88 -12.47
N THR A 487 33.28 8.18 -12.69
CA THR A 487 32.18 9.10 -13.01
C THR A 487 32.28 9.56 -14.45
N ILE A 488 31.15 9.88 -15.05
CA ILE A 488 31.08 10.47 -16.39
C ILE A 488 30.58 11.90 -16.26
N SER A 489 31.44 12.84 -16.65
CA SER A 489 31.12 14.25 -16.63
C SER A 489 30.45 14.70 -17.93
N LEU A 490 29.79 15.87 -17.89
CA LEU A 490 29.27 16.51 -19.11
C LEU A 490 30.37 16.67 -20.15
N ALA A 491 31.56 17.12 -19.74
CA ALA A 491 32.67 17.33 -20.66
C ALA A 491 33.18 16.03 -21.30
N SER A 492 33.26 14.92 -20.53
CA SER A 492 33.70 13.62 -21.05
C SER A 492 32.67 12.99 -21.98
N SER A 493 31.40 13.37 -21.89
CA SER A 493 30.33 12.96 -22.82
C SER A 493 30.16 13.89 -24.03
N ASN A 494 31.13 14.76 -24.32
CA ASN A 494 30.99 15.79 -25.36
C ASN A 494 29.75 16.68 -25.17
N ASN A 495 29.31 16.88 -23.91
CA ASN A 495 28.09 17.59 -23.53
C ASN A 495 26.79 16.99 -24.13
N TYR A 496 26.74 15.69 -24.37
CA TYR A 496 25.53 14.98 -24.76
C TYR A 496 24.64 14.61 -23.56
N LEU A 497 25.20 14.58 -22.33
CA LEU A 497 24.46 14.37 -21.10
C LEU A 497 23.74 15.65 -20.63
N SER A 498 22.76 15.43 -19.78
CA SER A 498 22.00 16.41 -19.03
C SER A 498 22.40 16.35 -17.55
N TYR A 499 22.17 17.43 -16.77
CA TYR A 499 22.24 17.39 -15.31
C TYR A 499 21.11 16.59 -14.65
N THR A 500 20.14 16.15 -15.43
CA THR A 500 18.90 15.52 -14.95
C THR A 500 18.69 14.12 -15.52
N PRO A 501 19.69 13.20 -15.46
CA PRO A 501 19.45 11.82 -15.83
C PRO A 501 18.40 11.22 -14.89
N ASN A 502 17.50 10.40 -15.43
CA ASN A 502 16.36 9.86 -14.69
C ASN A 502 16.23 8.34 -14.83
N THR A 503 16.75 7.77 -15.90
CA THR A 503 16.57 6.34 -16.22
C THR A 503 17.70 5.87 -17.15
N ILE A 504 18.12 4.61 -16.97
CA ILE A 504 19.20 3.96 -17.71
C ILE A 504 18.67 2.65 -18.32
N GLY A 505 19.20 2.24 -19.45
CA GLY A 505 18.94 0.93 -20.01
C GLY A 505 20.01 0.49 -21.00
N PHE A 506 20.06 -0.81 -21.31
CA PHE A 506 21.09 -1.42 -22.15
C PHE A 506 20.47 -2.17 -23.32
N ASP A 507 21.01 -1.98 -24.51
CA ASP A 507 20.61 -2.78 -25.67
C ASP A 507 21.54 -4.00 -25.90
N SER A 508 21.18 -4.83 -26.88
CA SER A 508 21.99 -6.01 -27.19
C SER A 508 23.31 -5.67 -27.89
N PHE A 509 23.48 -4.44 -28.36
CA PHE A 509 24.65 -3.95 -29.08
C PHE A 509 25.72 -3.35 -28.18
N ASN A 510 25.60 -3.51 -26.84
CA ASN A 510 26.47 -2.92 -25.79
C ASN A 510 26.41 -1.39 -25.72
N ARG A 511 25.29 -0.80 -26.05
CA ARG A 511 25.08 0.64 -25.83
C ARG A 511 24.28 0.86 -24.53
N VAL A 512 24.65 1.92 -23.86
CA VAL A 512 23.94 2.47 -22.71
C VAL A 512 23.04 3.59 -23.19
N TRP A 513 21.79 3.57 -22.76
CA TRP A 513 20.80 4.59 -23.05
C TRP A 513 20.43 5.33 -21.77
N ILE A 514 20.47 6.67 -21.78
CA ILE A 514 20.24 7.51 -20.62
C ILE A 514 19.13 8.50 -20.95
N GLY A 515 17.98 8.32 -20.33
CA GLY A 515 16.85 9.23 -20.43
C GLY A 515 16.95 10.35 -19.39
N SER A 516 16.68 11.58 -19.82
CA SER A 516 16.76 12.77 -18.96
C SER A 516 15.50 13.61 -19.08
N PHE A 517 15.13 14.33 -18.02
CA PHE A 517 14.02 15.28 -18.06
C PHE A 517 14.50 16.73 -18.28
N GLU A 518 13.62 17.57 -18.81
CA GLU A 518 13.88 19.00 -18.95
C GLU A 518 13.85 19.72 -17.59
N ASP A 519 14.81 20.61 -17.38
CA ASP A 519 14.89 21.46 -16.21
C ASP A 519 15.67 22.74 -16.56
N ASP A 520 15.35 23.85 -15.92
CA ASP A 520 16.02 25.15 -16.12
C ASP A 520 17.52 25.11 -15.78
N LEU A 521 17.95 24.16 -14.97
CA LEU A 521 19.36 23.90 -14.67
C LEU A 521 20.15 23.47 -15.90
N ASN A 522 19.49 22.79 -16.85
CA ASN A 522 20.10 22.30 -18.08
C ASN A 522 20.31 23.42 -19.11
N SER A 523 21.24 24.31 -18.83
CA SER A 523 21.66 25.35 -19.77
C SER A 523 22.90 24.94 -20.55
N PRO A 524 23.10 25.42 -21.78
CA PRO A 524 24.29 25.11 -22.56
C PRO A 524 25.60 25.32 -21.77
N PRO A 525 26.55 24.35 -21.84
CA PRO A 525 26.69 23.33 -22.86
C PRO A 525 25.89 22.03 -22.60
N ALA A 526 25.24 21.85 -21.46
CA ALA A 526 24.42 20.64 -21.17
C ALA A 526 23.22 20.59 -22.13
N ARG A 527 22.78 19.35 -22.43
CA ARG A 527 21.50 19.11 -23.13
C ARG A 527 20.34 19.30 -22.16
N ASN A 528 19.23 19.82 -22.63
CA ASN A 528 18.03 19.95 -21.83
C ASN A 528 17.07 18.79 -22.08
N GLY A 529 17.16 17.75 -21.25
CA GLY A 529 16.37 16.52 -21.43
C GLY A 529 16.80 15.68 -22.63
N GLY A 530 15.96 14.77 -23.05
CA GLY A 530 16.16 13.89 -24.19
C GLY A 530 16.81 12.56 -23.85
N LEU A 531 17.33 11.91 -24.91
CA LEU A 531 17.89 10.57 -24.82
C LEU A 531 19.36 10.62 -25.27
N ALA A 532 20.29 10.47 -24.33
CA ALA A 532 21.70 10.25 -24.65
C ALA A 532 21.98 8.77 -24.81
N PHE A 533 22.95 8.44 -25.65
CA PHE A 533 23.49 7.08 -25.74
C PHE A 533 25.01 7.07 -25.79
N LEU A 534 25.58 6.01 -25.27
CA LEU A 534 27.00 5.73 -25.27
C LEU A 534 27.23 4.35 -25.90
N ASP A 535 27.98 4.34 -27.00
CA ASP A 535 28.53 3.13 -27.60
C ASP A 535 30.01 2.99 -27.20
N TYR A 536 30.39 1.82 -26.69
CA TYR A 536 31.77 1.57 -26.28
C TYR A 536 32.23 0.15 -26.61
N GLU A 537 33.51 0.01 -26.94
CA GLU A 537 34.13 -1.29 -27.15
C GLU A 537 35.05 -1.62 -25.96
N GLY A 538 35.03 -2.89 -25.54
CA GLY A 538 35.82 -3.38 -24.43
C GLY A 538 35.20 -3.13 -23.07
N SER A 539 36.01 -2.82 -22.05
CA SER A 539 35.55 -2.46 -20.72
C SER A 539 35.24 -0.97 -20.64
N ILE A 540 34.13 -0.62 -20.03
CA ILE A 540 33.79 0.81 -19.79
C ILE A 540 34.83 1.54 -18.92
N LEU A 541 35.59 0.82 -18.12
CA LEU A 541 36.68 1.42 -17.31
C LEU A 541 37.90 1.79 -18.16
N GLU A 542 38.23 0.98 -19.18
CA GLU A 542 39.30 1.18 -20.13
C GLU A 542 38.82 0.87 -21.55
N PRO A 543 37.91 1.71 -22.13
CA PRO A 543 37.34 1.42 -23.41
C PRO A 543 38.35 1.60 -24.55
N LEU A 544 38.25 0.71 -25.54
CA LEU A 544 39.05 0.80 -26.77
C LEU A 544 38.56 1.93 -27.67
N SER A 545 37.24 2.16 -27.68
CA SER A 545 36.57 3.28 -28.34
C SER A 545 35.38 3.72 -27.55
N ILE A 546 35.06 5.02 -27.63
CA ILE A 546 33.85 5.63 -27.04
C ILE A 546 33.22 6.53 -28.08
N ASP A 547 31.94 6.36 -28.32
CA ASP A 547 31.13 7.23 -29.16
C ASP A 547 29.83 7.65 -28.46
N TRP A 548 29.60 8.97 -28.38
CA TRP A 548 28.44 9.54 -27.74
C TRP A 548 27.47 10.11 -28.75
N GLY A 549 26.19 9.96 -28.50
CA GLY A 549 25.16 10.62 -29.28
C GLY A 549 24.00 11.08 -28.41
N HIS A 550 23.13 11.89 -29.03
CA HIS A 550 21.93 12.40 -28.39
C HIS A 550 20.77 12.45 -29.39
N ILE A 551 19.59 12.07 -28.93
CA ILE A 551 18.36 12.07 -29.71
C ILE A 551 17.37 13.02 -29.04
N GLU A 552 16.91 14.02 -29.80
CA GLU A 552 15.76 14.83 -29.38
C GLU A 552 14.48 14.02 -29.54
N ILE A 553 13.75 13.86 -28.45
CA ILE A 553 12.56 12.98 -28.44
C ILE A 553 11.38 13.61 -29.18
N ASN A 554 11.24 14.96 -29.09
CA ASN A 554 10.13 15.70 -29.67
C ASN A 554 10.64 16.90 -30.50
N PRO A 555 11.26 16.67 -31.67
CA PRO A 555 11.75 17.76 -32.50
C PRO A 555 10.63 18.76 -32.84
N GLY A 556 10.81 20.01 -32.46
CA GLY A 556 9.83 21.09 -32.70
C GLY A 556 8.76 21.27 -31.63
N TYR A 557 8.79 20.51 -30.55
CA TYR A 557 8.03 20.74 -29.31
C TYR A 557 9.00 21.09 -28.18
N ASN A 558 8.64 22.07 -27.35
CA ASN A 558 9.44 22.47 -26.19
C ASN A 558 9.27 21.50 -25.02
N ASN A 559 9.33 20.22 -25.26
CA ASN A 559 9.28 19.20 -24.21
C ASN A 559 10.02 17.93 -24.65
N ASN A 560 11.23 17.80 -24.14
CA ASN A 560 12.15 16.73 -24.44
C ASN A 560 12.37 15.78 -23.26
N THR A 561 11.42 15.76 -22.31
CA THR A 561 11.49 14.95 -21.10
C THR A 561 11.30 13.47 -21.37
N VAL A 562 12.16 12.63 -20.78
CA VAL A 562 12.02 11.18 -20.65
C VAL A 562 11.79 10.85 -19.17
N TRP A 563 10.59 10.35 -18.85
CA TRP A 563 10.27 9.93 -17.49
C TRP A 563 10.83 8.57 -17.15
N SER A 564 10.77 7.62 -18.09
CA SER A 564 11.30 6.26 -17.92
C SER A 564 11.58 5.64 -19.29
N LEU A 565 12.47 4.64 -19.32
CA LEU A 565 12.76 3.84 -20.50
C LEU A 565 12.92 2.36 -20.13
N VAL A 566 12.56 1.48 -21.06
CA VAL A 566 12.91 0.06 -21.01
C VAL A 566 13.25 -0.42 -22.42
N ILE A 567 14.08 -1.48 -22.53
CA ILE A 567 14.48 -2.07 -23.79
C ILE A 567 14.13 -3.56 -23.75
N ASN A 568 13.38 -4.04 -24.72
CA ASN A 568 12.99 -5.44 -24.78
C ASN A 568 14.06 -6.32 -25.45
N ASN A 569 13.84 -7.63 -25.47
CA ASN A 569 14.76 -8.62 -26.04
C ASN A 569 14.92 -8.53 -27.60
N GLU A 570 14.09 -7.72 -28.26
CA GLU A 570 14.14 -7.45 -29.70
C GLU A 570 14.83 -6.11 -30.03
N ASP A 571 15.51 -5.50 -29.05
CA ASP A 571 16.10 -4.16 -29.16
C ASP A 571 15.08 -3.07 -29.55
N ILE A 572 13.90 -3.17 -28.97
CA ILE A 572 12.89 -2.12 -29.05
C ILE A 572 12.96 -1.32 -27.76
N LEU A 573 13.32 -0.06 -27.88
CA LEU A 573 13.36 0.91 -26.80
C LEU A 573 11.99 1.57 -26.65
N TYR A 574 11.41 1.50 -25.46
CA TYR A 574 10.17 2.17 -25.09
C TYR A 574 10.48 3.34 -24.17
N LEU A 575 9.86 4.49 -24.41
CA LEU A 575 10.08 5.74 -23.68
C LEU A 575 8.76 6.32 -23.20
N LEU A 576 8.63 6.56 -21.92
CA LEU A 576 7.57 7.43 -21.37
C LEU A 576 7.97 8.89 -21.50
N THR A 577 7.09 9.65 -22.12
CA THR A 577 7.25 11.09 -22.32
C THR A 577 5.97 11.83 -21.89
N PRO A 578 5.98 13.14 -21.68
CA PRO A 578 4.77 13.90 -21.35
C PRO A 578 3.65 13.84 -22.42
N ILE A 579 3.98 13.38 -23.63
CA ILE A 579 3.02 13.25 -24.74
C ILE A 579 2.67 11.78 -25.05
N GLY A 580 3.04 10.85 -24.16
CA GLY A 580 2.72 9.43 -24.26
C GLY A 580 3.93 8.53 -24.45
N LEU A 581 3.65 7.27 -24.76
CA LEU A 581 4.64 6.21 -24.95
C LEU A 581 5.18 6.22 -26.39
N LYS A 582 6.50 6.31 -26.52
CA LYS A 582 7.22 6.17 -27.79
C LYS A 582 7.90 4.83 -27.88
N GLN A 583 8.03 4.34 -29.11
CA GLN A 583 8.72 3.12 -29.44
C GLN A 583 9.83 3.42 -30.45
N ILE A 584 11.05 2.96 -30.19
CA ILE A 584 12.19 3.12 -31.06
C ILE A 584 12.78 1.75 -31.36
N THR A 585 12.75 1.31 -32.59
CA THR A 585 13.46 0.09 -33.01
C THR A 585 14.93 0.44 -33.22
N LEU A 586 15.82 -0.23 -32.51
CA LEU A 586 17.26 0.00 -32.58
C LEU A 586 17.92 -0.83 -33.68
N GLN A 587 19.13 -0.45 -34.09
CA GLN A 587 19.93 -1.17 -35.04
C GLN A 587 21.42 -1.06 -34.73
N TYR A 588 22.21 -2.02 -35.22
CA TYR A 588 23.64 -1.96 -35.15
C TYR A 588 24.18 -0.92 -36.15
N SER A 589 24.42 0.27 -35.67
CA SER A 589 25.05 1.36 -36.40
C SER A 589 25.46 2.47 -35.44
N ASN A 590 26.74 2.83 -35.43
CA ASN A 590 27.26 3.86 -34.53
C ASN A 590 26.85 5.28 -34.99
N SER A 591 26.63 5.49 -36.27
CA SER A 591 26.25 6.81 -36.81
C SER A 591 24.74 7.06 -36.78
N ASP A 592 23.92 6.02 -36.79
CA ASP A 592 22.47 6.10 -36.72
C ASP A 592 21.89 4.86 -36.01
N PRO A 593 21.77 4.88 -34.69
CA PRO A 593 21.31 3.73 -33.93
C PRO A 593 19.80 3.47 -34.07
N VAL A 594 19.04 4.36 -34.69
CA VAL A 594 17.59 4.27 -34.82
C VAL A 594 17.20 3.75 -36.19
N LYS A 595 16.52 2.62 -36.24
CA LYS A 595 15.94 2.06 -37.45
C LYS A 595 14.56 2.62 -37.79
N LYS A 596 13.73 2.79 -36.74
CA LYS A 596 12.34 3.22 -36.88
C LYS A 596 11.81 3.86 -35.59
N TYR A 597 11.01 4.90 -35.76
CA TYR A 597 10.18 5.49 -34.71
C TYR A 597 8.75 4.99 -34.80
N GLY A 598 8.13 4.73 -33.66
CA GLY A 598 6.72 4.41 -33.50
C GLY A 598 6.12 5.14 -32.29
N TYR A 599 4.81 5.15 -32.23
CA TYR A 599 4.05 5.68 -31.11
C TYR A 599 3.06 4.63 -30.68
N ILE A 600 2.89 4.49 -29.36
CA ILE A 600 1.86 3.65 -28.76
C ILE A 600 0.90 4.58 -28.03
N TYR A 601 -0.36 4.41 -28.33
CA TYR A 601 -1.41 5.21 -27.73
C TYR A 601 -2.01 4.44 -26.54
N PHE A 602 -1.87 4.98 -25.36
CA PHE A 602 -2.65 4.58 -24.19
C PHE A 602 -3.73 5.64 -24.00
N PRO A 603 -5.01 5.32 -24.24
CA PRO A 603 -6.09 6.24 -23.95
C PRO A 603 -6.30 6.35 -22.44
N ASN A 604 -6.79 7.51 -21.98
CA ASN A 604 -7.23 7.74 -20.62
C ASN A 604 -6.16 7.55 -19.53
N ILE A 605 -4.88 7.75 -19.84
CA ILE A 605 -3.81 7.75 -18.86
C ILE A 605 -2.95 9.01 -19.00
N SER A 606 -2.61 9.60 -17.89
CA SER A 606 -1.70 10.75 -17.81
C SER A 606 -0.32 10.29 -17.32
N PHE A 607 0.69 10.58 -18.13
CA PHE A 607 2.07 10.34 -17.72
C PHE A 607 2.72 11.62 -17.23
N GLY A 608 3.40 11.54 -16.11
CA GLY A 608 4.04 12.66 -15.47
C GLY A 608 5.26 12.27 -14.67
N LYS A 609 5.73 13.19 -13.84
CA LYS A 609 6.80 12.91 -12.91
C LYS A 609 6.37 11.77 -11.94
N GLY A 610 7.16 10.70 -11.91
CA GLY A 610 6.87 9.50 -11.14
C GLY A 610 6.30 8.34 -11.96
N SER A 611 5.91 8.56 -13.23
CA SER A 611 5.57 7.46 -14.13
C SER A 611 6.79 6.61 -14.44
N LYS A 612 6.63 5.28 -14.38
CA LYS A 612 7.69 4.32 -14.68
C LYS A 612 7.25 3.30 -15.74
N LEU A 613 8.22 2.76 -16.46
CA LEU A 613 8.08 1.58 -17.33
C LEU A 613 8.77 0.40 -16.69
N HIS A 614 8.15 -0.75 -16.82
CA HIS A 614 8.75 -2.04 -16.48
C HIS A 614 8.51 -3.02 -17.63
N ILE A 615 9.33 -4.04 -17.70
CA ILE A 615 9.20 -5.11 -18.66
C ILE A 615 9.24 -6.45 -17.93
N ASP A 616 8.27 -7.32 -18.19
CA ASP A 616 8.27 -8.66 -17.62
C ASP A 616 9.00 -9.67 -18.52
N SER A 617 9.21 -10.89 -18.05
CA SER A 617 9.90 -11.96 -18.76
C SER A 617 9.22 -12.39 -20.06
N ARG A 618 7.98 -11.96 -20.31
CA ARG A 618 7.23 -12.18 -21.53
C ARG A 618 7.29 -11.01 -22.50
N ASN A 619 8.20 -10.03 -22.27
CA ASN A 619 8.31 -8.78 -23.02
C ASN A 619 7.03 -7.90 -23.00
N ASN A 620 6.15 -8.08 -22.02
CA ASN A 620 5.03 -7.16 -21.86
C ASN A 620 5.53 -5.86 -21.23
N ILE A 621 5.04 -4.74 -21.72
CA ILE A 621 5.40 -3.39 -21.22
C ILE A 621 4.33 -2.96 -20.23
N TRP A 622 4.77 -2.70 -18.99
CA TRP A 622 3.95 -2.21 -17.89
C TRP A 622 4.25 -0.72 -17.69
N ALA A 623 3.25 0.10 -17.84
CA ALA A 623 3.35 1.55 -17.64
C ALA A 623 2.56 1.95 -16.39
N SER A 624 3.24 2.42 -15.36
CA SER A 624 2.62 2.97 -14.16
C SER A 624 2.36 4.46 -14.29
N SER A 625 1.31 4.93 -13.64
CA SER A 625 0.97 6.34 -13.55
C SER A 625 0.84 6.75 -12.08
N PRO A 626 1.23 7.97 -11.70
CA PRO A 626 0.98 8.49 -10.36
C PRO A 626 -0.49 8.85 -10.09
N THR A 627 -1.41 8.67 -11.07
CA THR A 627 -2.82 9.06 -10.95
C THR A 627 -3.81 8.09 -11.56
N ASP A 628 -3.38 7.22 -12.50
CA ASP A 628 -4.31 6.46 -13.35
C ASP A 628 -4.07 4.93 -13.30
N GLY A 629 -3.32 4.45 -12.29
CA GLY A 629 -3.05 3.02 -12.12
C GLY A 629 -1.99 2.46 -13.06
N VAL A 630 -2.23 1.28 -13.66
CA VAL A 630 -1.27 0.54 -14.49
C VAL A 630 -1.88 0.14 -15.82
N HIS A 631 -1.17 0.38 -16.90
CA HIS A 631 -1.52 -0.07 -18.26
C HIS A 631 -0.49 -1.04 -18.79
N ILE A 632 -0.95 -2.14 -19.38
CA ILE A 632 -0.09 -3.21 -19.86
C ILE A 632 -0.29 -3.41 -21.35
N LEU A 633 0.81 -3.32 -22.10
CA LEU A 633 0.88 -3.69 -23.50
C LEU A 633 1.60 -5.03 -23.62
N THR A 634 0.91 -6.05 -24.11
CA THR A 634 1.51 -7.37 -24.30
C THR A 634 2.50 -7.38 -25.47
N GLU A 635 3.40 -8.35 -25.50
CA GLU A 635 4.32 -8.60 -26.62
C GLU A 635 3.56 -8.67 -27.99
N SER A 636 2.35 -9.22 -27.99
CA SER A 636 1.49 -9.27 -29.18
C SER A 636 0.82 -7.94 -29.54
N SER A 637 1.19 -6.85 -28.89
CA SER A 637 0.65 -5.49 -29.07
C SER A 637 -0.86 -5.39 -28.79
N THR A 638 -1.34 -6.15 -27.81
CA THR A 638 -2.71 -6.05 -27.26
C THR A 638 -2.67 -5.50 -25.83
N TYR A 639 -3.73 -4.84 -25.39
CA TYR A 639 -3.85 -4.36 -24.01
C TYR A 639 -4.34 -5.47 -23.09
N TRP A 640 -3.82 -5.52 -21.87
CA TRP A 640 -4.25 -6.46 -20.84
C TRP A 640 -4.51 -5.72 -19.49
N PRO A 641 -5.58 -6.08 -18.76
CA PRO A 641 -6.67 -7.00 -19.15
C PRO A 641 -7.51 -6.47 -20.32
N ASP A 642 -7.55 -5.17 -20.51
CA ASP A 642 -8.16 -4.43 -21.59
C ASP A 642 -7.53 -3.03 -21.73
N ILE A 643 -8.14 -2.16 -22.54
CA ILE A 643 -7.63 -0.81 -22.83
C ILE A 643 -7.71 0.16 -21.64
N GLU A 644 -8.59 -0.08 -20.67
CA GLU A 644 -8.71 0.72 -19.45
C GLU A 644 -7.61 0.41 -18.43
N GLY A 645 -6.84 -0.68 -18.63
CA GLY A 645 -5.79 -1.11 -17.73
C GLY A 645 -6.32 -1.59 -16.37
N ILE A 646 -5.50 -1.42 -15.33
CA ILE A 646 -5.79 -1.81 -13.95
C ILE A 646 -5.86 -0.54 -13.10
N ASN A 647 -7.01 -0.28 -12.50
CA ASN A 647 -7.25 0.88 -11.63
C ASN A 647 -8.22 0.51 -10.49
N GLU A 648 -8.46 1.44 -9.56
CA GLU A 648 -9.33 1.24 -8.40
C GLU A 648 -10.80 0.96 -8.76
N ASP A 649 -11.28 1.46 -9.89
CA ASP A 649 -12.67 1.31 -10.31
C ASP A 649 -12.97 -0.07 -10.90
N ASN A 650 -11.96 -0.72 -11.50
CA ASN A 650 -12.14 -1.99 -12.21
C ASN A 650 -11.43 -3.18 -11.56
N SER A 651 -10.69 -2.97 -10.48
CA SER A 651 -9.87 -3.99 -9.84
C SER A 651 -9.82 -3.84 -8.31
N LEU A 652 -8.97 -4.66 -7.65
CA LEU A 652 -8.64 -4.53 -6.23
C LEU A 652 -7.27 -3.85 -6.03
N LEU A 653 -6.90 -2.95 -6.94
CA LEU A 653 -5.76 -2.07 -6.77
C LEU A 653 -6.00 -1.15 -5.56
N LEU A 654 -5.01 -1.03 -4.68
CA LEU A 654 -5.14 -0.27 -3.43
C LEU A 654 -5.23 1.25 -3.68
N SER A 655 -4.61 1.75 -4.74
CA SER A 655 -4.68 3.15 -5.16
C SER A 655 -4.22 3.30 -6.61
N ASN A 656 -4.79 4.28 -7.31
CA ASN A 656 -4.34 4.69 -8.65
C ASN A 656 -2.97 5.39 -8.62
N GLU A 657 -2.50 5.84 -7.46
CA GLU A 657 -1.17 6.43 -7.27
C GLU A 657 -0.11 5.33 -7.20
N VAL A 658 0.32 4.84 -8.37
CA VAL A 658 1.32 3.77 -8.48
C VAL A 658 2.71 4.36 -8.57
N SER A 659 3.60 3.92 -7.67
CA SER A 659 4.99 4.39 -7.59
C SER A 659 5.99 3.43 -8.23
N ASP A 660 5.77 2.10 -8.15
CA ASP A 660 6.69 1.11 -8.69
C ASP A 660 6.03 -0.26 -8.93
N ILE A 661 6.68 -1.12 -9.74
CA ILE A 661 6.20 -2.48 -10.05
C ILE A 661 7.40 -3.44 -10.03
N ALA A 662 7.21 -4.60 -9.41
CA ALA A 662 8.19 -5.69 -9.43
C ALA A 662 7.52 -7.04 -9.73
N PHE A 663 8.27 -7.98 -10.27
CA PHE A 663 7.75 -9.27 -10.74
C PHE A 663 8.45 -10.44 -10.05
N ASP A 664 7.66 -11.34 -9.46
CA ASP A 664 8.08 -12.72 -9.24
C ASP A 664 7.74 -13.52 -10.52
N GLU A 665 8.70 -13.57 -11.40
CA GLU A 665 8.54 -14.14 -12.74
C GLU A 665 8.35 -15.66 -12.72
N GLU A 666 8.88 -16.34 -11.70
CA GLU A 666 8.72 -17.78 -11.55
C GLU A 666 7.27 -18.17 -11.21
N ASP A 667 6.65 -17.44 -10.30
CA ASP A 667 5.28 -17.73 -9.84
C ASP A 667 4.21 -16.89 -10.58
N GLY A 668 4.62 -15.94 -11.45
CA GLY A 668 3.73 -15.05 -12.19
C GLY A 668 2.98 -14.08 -11.28
N ILE A 669 3.67 -13.58 -10.25
CA ILE A 669 3.13 -12.61 -9.31
C ILE A 669 3.68 -11.24 -9.67
N THR A 670 2.79 -10.26 -9.76
CA THR A 670 3.14 -8.85 -9.91
C THR A 670 2.85 -8.11 -8.62
N TYR A 671 3.83 -7.40 -8.11
CA TYR A 671 3.73 -6.51 -6.98
C TYR A 671 3.64 -5.07 -7.50
N ILE A 672 2.62 -4.34 -7.06
CA ILE A 672 2.34 -2.97 -7.49
C ILE A 672 2.33 -2.10 -6.24
N SER A 673 3.33 -1.24 -6.06
CA SER A 673 3.37 -0.32 -4.94
C SER A 673 2.51 0.90 -5.19
N THR A 674 1.82 1.31 -4.15
CA THR A 674 0.94 2.48 -4.13
C THR A 674 1.19 3.30 -2.87
N ASN A 675 0.56 4.45 -2.73
CA ASN A 675 0.55 5.22 -1.48
C ASN A 675 -0.25 4.54 -0.34
N ASN A 676 -1.06 3.50 -0.66
CA ASN A 676 -1.89 2.75 0.29
C ASN A 676 -1.38 1.32 0.58
N GLY A 677 -0.15 1.00 0.19
CA GLY A 677 0.46 -0.33 0.36
C GLY A 677 0.81 -1.00 -0.96
N ILE A 678 0.99 -2.32 -0.93
CA ILE A 678 1.39 -3.13 -2.08
C ILE A 678 0.22 -4.02 -2.50
N SER A 679 -0.27 -3.80 -3.71
CA SER A 679 -1.21 -4.71 -4.37
C SER A 679 -0.45 -5.86 -5.00
N VAL A 680 -0.96 -7.07 -4.82
CA VAL A 680 -0.33 -8.31 -5.32
C VAL A 680 -1.31 -9.00 -6.24
N LEU A 681 -0.94 -9.12 -7.51
CA LEU A 681 -1.78 -9.72 -8.55
C LEU A 681 -1.12 -10.96 -9.14
N ARG A 682 -1.84 -12.06 -9.22
CA ARG A 682 -1.38 -13.21 -9.98
C ARG A 682 -1.76 -13.08 -11.45
N THR A 683 -0.76 -13.01 -12.32
CA THR A 683 -0.89 -12.76 -13.76
C THR A 683 -0.63 -14.02 -14.60
N PRO A 684 -1.03 -14.05 -15.86
CA PRO A 684 -0.69 -15.14 -16.77
C PRO A 684 0.75 -15.09 -17.32
N PHE A 685 1.59 -14.18 -16.83
CA PHE A 685 2.86 -13.80 -17.46
C PHE A 685 4.10 -14.42 -16.81
N ALA A 686 3.96 -15.55 -16.10
CA ALA A 686 5.12 -16.27 -15.56
C ALA A 686 6.09 -16.73 -16.67
N VAL A 687 7.35 -16.93 -16.29
CA VAL A 687 8.35 -17.57 -17.16
C VAL A 687 7.80 -18.90 -17.71
N PRO A 688 8.00 -19.21 -19.00
CA PRO A 688 7.55 -20.46 -19.59
C PRO A 688 8.11 -21.67 -18.84
N LYS A 689 7.22 -22.55 -18.33
CA LYS A 689 7.61 -23.78 -17.67
C LYS A 689 8.24 -24.73 -18.69
N LYS A 690 9.37 -25.37 -18.33
CA LYS A 690 10.15 -26.26 -19.20
C LYS A 690 9.66 -27.70 -19.20
N ASP A 691 8.90 -28.08 -18.17
CA ASP A 691 8.37 -29.43 -17.96
C ASP A 691 7.13 -29.42 -17.07
N TYR A 692 6.55 -30.60 -16.84
CA TYR A 692 5.37 -30.79 -15.96
C TYR A 692 5.73 -31.32 -14.57
N ASN A 693 6.94 -31.09 -14.05
CA ASN A 693 7.37 -31.67 -12.77
C ASN A 693 6.65 -31.07 -11.56
N ASN A 694 6.12 -29.88 -11.66
CA ASN A 694 5.53 -29.12 -10.56
C ASN A 694 4.03 -28.82 -10.76
N ILE A 695 3.27 -29.79 -11.28
CA ILE A 695 1.82 -29.62 -11.44
C ILE A 695 1.14 -29.60 -10.08
N LYS A 696 0.33 -28.57 -9.85
CA LYS A 696 -0.52 -28.43 -8.67
C LYS A 696 -2.00 -28.45 -9.09
N ILE A 697 -2.84 -29.19 -8.34
CA ILE A 697 -4.28 -29.27 -8.63
C ILE A 697 -5.04 -28.93 -7.36
N PHE A 698 -5.88 -27.91 -7.42
CA PHE A 698 -6.64 -27.45 -6.27
C PHE A 698 -8.02 -26.88 -6.65
N PRO A 699 -9.02 -26.97 -5.70
CA PRO A 699 -8.98 -27.72 -4.47
C PRO A 699 -8.96 -29.24 -4.71
N SER A 700 -8.35 -30.01 -3.81
CA SER A 700 -8.32 -31.46 -3.88
C SER A 700 -8.68 -32.06 -2.50
N PRO A 701 -9.80 -32.81 -2.35
CA PRO A 701 -10.78 -33.15 -3.38
C PRO A 701 -11.59 -31.93 -3.88
N TYR A 702 -12.15 -32.03 -5.09
CA TYR A 702 -13.03 -31.01 -5.65
C TYR A 702 -14.49 -31.38 -5.42
N THR A 703 -15.23 -30.58 -4.66
CA THR A 703 -16.63 -30.80 -4.30
C THR A 703 -17.56 -30.07 -5.28
N LEU A 704 -18.61 -30.76 -5.73
CA LEU A 704 -19.60 -30.25 -6.67
C LEU A 704 -21.02 -30.24 -6.05
N PRO A 705 -21.86 -29.24 -6.38
CA PRO A 705 -21.58 -28.08 -7.25
C PRO A 705 -20.64 -27.09 -6.57
N ASN A 706 -19.83 -26.39 -7.34
CA ASN A 706 -18.93 -25.36 -6.84
C ASN A 706 -18.96 -24.15 -7.78
N ASN A 707 -18.94 -22.94 -7.23
CA ASN A 707 -18.87 -21.70 -8.00
C ASN A 707 -17.44 -21.40 -8.46
N SER A 708 -16.43 -21.93 -7.76
CA SER A 708 -15.02 -21.77 -8.14
C SER A 708 -14.56 -22.99 -8.95
N PRO A 709 -13.85 -22.80 -10.08
CA PRO A 709 -13.34 -23.91 -10.87
C PRO A 709 -12.22 -24.66 -10.15
N LEU A 710 -12.00 -25.92 -10.55
CA LEU A 710 -10.76 -26.64 -10.28
C LEU A 710 -9.65 -25.98 -11.07
N VAL A 711 -8.53 -25.70 -10.45
CA VAL A 711 -7.33 -25.13 -11.06
C VAL A 711 -6.27 -26.21 -11.26
N ILE A 712 -5.67 -26.26 -12.42
CA ILE A 712 -4.51 -27.07 -12.76
C ILE A 712 -3.40 -26.10 -13.08
N ASP A 713 -2.41 -25.99 -12.22
CA ASP A 713 -1.35 -24.99 -12.22
C ASP A 713 0.00 -25.62 -12.62
N GLY A 714 0.92 -24.81 -13.16
CA GLY A 714 2.24 -25.25 -13.58
C GLY A 714 2.31 -25.79 -15.01
N LEU A 715 1.41 -25.36 -15.87
CA LEU A 715 1.34 -25.81 -17.26
C LEU A 715 2.44 -25.18 -18.12
N MET A 716 2.94 -25.95 -19.08
CA MET A 716 3.77 -25.46 -20.17
C MET A 716 2.93 -24.67 -21.19
N ASP A 717 3.55 -23.78 -21.94
CA ASP A 717 2.88 -23.02 -22.98
C ASP A 717 2.25 -23.96 -24.05
N GLY A 718 1.06 -23.60 -24.51
CA GLY A 718 0.34 -24.39 -25.51
C GLY A 718 -0.21 -25.73 -25.00
N THR A 719 -0.25 -25.96 -23.69
CA THR A 719 -0.80 -27.17 -23.09
C THR A 719 -2.28 -27.35 -23.46
N ILE A 720 -2.62 -28.57 -23.88
CA ILE A 720 -3.99 -29.08 -23.98
C ILE A 720 -4.24 -30.01 -22.79
N CYS A 721 -5.22 -29.64 -21.97
CA CYS A 721 -5.60 -30.42 -20.79
C CYS A 721 -6.87 -31.21 -21.10
N LYS A 722 -6.85 -32.54 -20.88
CA LYS A 722 -8.01 -33.43 -21.03
C LYS A 722 -8.39 -34.05 -19.71
N ILE A 723 -9.65 -33.93 -19.33
CA ILE A 723 -10.24 -34.61 -18.18
C ILE A 723 -10.83 -35.93 -18.66
N LEU A 724 -10.39 -37.06 -18.05
CA LEU A 724 -10.77 -38.37 -18.47
C LEU A 724 -11.33 -39.19 -17.28
N THR A 725 -12.19 -40.16 -17.59
CA THR A 725 -12.49 -41.22 -16.65
C THR A 725 -11.26 -42.15 -16.45
N ILE A 726 -11.25 -42.95 -15.40
CA ILE A 726 -10.20 -43.97 -15.17
C ILE A 726 -10.09 -45.01 -16.31
N THR A 727 -11.14 -45.12 -17.15
CA THR A 727 -11.15 -46.00 -18.33
C THR A 727 -10.66 -45.32 -19.60
N GLY A 728 -10.17 -44.06 -19.52
CA GLY A 728 -9.62 -43.29 -20.62
C GLY A 728 -10.65 -42.57 -21.50
N LYS A 729 -11.93 -42.54 -21.12
CA LYS A 729 -12.93 -41.73 -21.87
C LYS A 729 -12.77 -40.26 -21.56
N VAL A 730 -12.57 -39.45 -22.62
CA VAL A 730 -12.50 -37.98 -22.52
C VAL A 730 -13.87 -37.43 -22.15
N LEU A 731 -13.93 -36.60 -21.11
CA LEU A 731 -15.12 -35.89 -20.64
C LEU A 731 -15.11 -34.43 -21.02
N ARG A 732 -13.95 -33.76 -20.93
CA ARG A 732 -13.73 -32.36 -21.25
C ARG A 732 -12.32 -32.17 -21.81
N THR A 733 -12.18 -31.28 -22.76
CA THR A 733 -10.88 -30.75 -23.21
C THR A 733 -10.83 -29.26 -22.87
N LEU A 734 -9.71 -28.80 -22.36
CA LEU A 734 -9.43 -27.42 -22.03
C LEU A 734 -8.21 -26.98 -22.84
N SER A 735 -8.29 -25.84 -23.49
CA SER A 735 -7.23 -25.27 -24.30
C SER A 735 -7.29 -23.74 -24.25
N VAL A 736 -6.27 -23.07 -24.76
CA VAL A 736 -6.26 -21.60 -24.91
C VAL A 736 -7.41 -21.14 -25.82
N SER A 737 -7.71 -21.90 -26.90
CA SER A 737 -8.73 -21.54 -27.88
C SER A 737 -10.16 -21.52 -27.33
N ASP A 738 -10.45 -22.28 -26.28
CA ASP A 738 -11.76 -22.31 -25.62
C ASP A 738 -11.77 -21.60 -24.25
N GLN A 739 -10.72 -20.80 -23.99
CA GLN A 739 -10.53 -20.09 -22.72
C GLN A 739 -10.46 -20.99 -21.47
N GLY A 740 -10.24 -22.27 -21.66
CA GLY A 740 -10.07 -23.23 -20.57
C GLY A 740 -8.64 -23.27 -20.02
N VAL A 741 -7.68 -22.66 -20.75
CA VAL A 741 -6.29 -22.46 -20.34
C VAL A 741 -5.95 -20.99 -20.46
N ASN A 742 -5.35 -20.40 -19.41
CA ASN A 742 -4.88 -19.04 -19.40
C ASN A 742 -3.45 -19.04 -18.80
N GLY A 743 -2.47 -18.62 -19.59
CA GLY A 743 -1.06 -18.72 -19.20
C GLY A 743 -0.69 -20.15 -18.81
N TYR A 744 -0.18 -20.30 -17.60
CA TYR A 744 0.27 -21.58 -17.03
C TYR A 744 -0.79 -22.29 -16.16
N GLN A 745 -2.07 -21.88 -16.25
CA GLN A 745 -3.20 -22.50 -15.53
C GLN A 745 -4.33 -22.95 -16.45
N ALA A 746 -4.97 -24.09 -16.11
CA ALA A 746 -6.23 -24.51 -16.70
C ALA A 746 -7.35 -24.51 -15.66
N PHE A 747 -8.57 -24.20 -16.10
CA PHE A 747 -9.75 -24.03 -15.28
C PHE A 747 -10.86 -24.99 -15.70
N TRP A 748 -11.30 -25.86 -14.77
CA TRP A 748 -12.36 -26.80 -15.02
C TRP A 748 -13.54 -26.61 -14.06
N ASP A 749 -14.72 -26.38 -14.62
CA ASP A 749 -15.98 -26.17 -13.90
C ASP A 749 -16.62 -27.45 -13.34
N GLY A 750 -16.00 -28.63 -13.48
CA GLY A 750 -16.54 -29.89 -13.06
C GLY A 750 -17.61 -30.49 -13.98
N LYS A 751 -17.79 -29.91 -15.18
CA LYS A 751 -18.77 -30.38 -16.17
C LYS A 751 -18.08 -31.09 -17.33
N ASN A 752 -18.82 -32.00 -17.95
CA ASN A 752 -18.43 -32.65 -19.19
C ASN A 752 -18.71 -31.73 -20.42
N SER A 753 -18.33 -32.17 -21.60
CA SER A 753 -18.54 -31.43 -22.86
C SER A 753 -20.01 -31.14 -23.21
N LYS A 754 -20.97 -31.78 -22.51
CA LYS A 754 -22.42 -31.54 -22.66
C LYS A 754 -22.99 -30.58 -21.61
N GLY A 755 -22.12 -29.99 -20.74
CA GLY A 755 -22.54 -29.10 -19.67
C GLY A 755 -23.11 -29.79 -18.42
N SER A 756 -23.07 -31.11 -18.34
CA SER A 756 -23.56 -31.85 -17.15
C SER A 756 -22.45 -32.10 -16.16
N TRP A 757 -22.75 -31.95 -14.86
CA TRP A 757 -21.83 -32.25 -13.77
C TRP A 757 -21.36 -33.71 -13.85
N VAL A 758 -20.08 -33.94 -13.60
CA VAL A 758 -19.53 -35.30 -13.47
C VAL A 758 -19.97 -35.93 -12.16
N ASN A 759 -19.90 -37.26 -12.05
CA ASN A 759 -20.26 -37.98 -10.83
C ASN A 759 -19.10 -38.04 -9.85
N THR A 760 -19.39 -38.40 -8.59
CA THR A 760 -18.37 -38.74 -7.61
C THR A 760 -17.45 -39.83 -8.13
N GLY A 761 -16.13 -39.63 -8.04
CA GLY A 761 -15.17 -40.62 -8.48
C GLY A 761 -13.76 -40.02 -8.66
N ILE A 762 -12.82 -40.85 -9.12
CA ILE A 762 -11.46 -40.42 -9.47
C ILE A 762 -11.40 -40.21 -10.96
N TYR A 763 -10.81 -39.09 -11.35
CA TYR A 763 -10.60 -38.69 -12.74
C TYR A 763 -9.11 -38.54 -13.03
N LEU A 764 -8.73 -38.76 -14.27
CA LEU A 764 -7.39 -38.51 -14.78
C LEU A 764 -7.37 -37.17 -15.51
N ILE A 765 -6.30 -36.43 -15.31
CA ILE A 765 -5.98 -35.22 -16.05
C ILE A 765 -4.78 -35.54 -16.91
N SER A 766 -4.95 -35.43 -18.23
CA SER A 766 -3.88 -35.61 -19.22
C SER A 766 -3.45 -34.27 -19.74
N LEU A 767 -2.19 -33.96 -19.60
CA LEU A 767 -1.55 -32.74 -20.09
C LEU A 767 -0.67 -33.09 -21.27
N THR A 768 -0.80 -32.36 -22.38
CA THR A 768 0.01 -32.56 -23.59
C THR A 768 0.28 -31.21 -24.22
N GLU A 769 1.49 -31.01 -24.72
CA GLU A 769 1.84 -29.83 -25.53
C GLU A 769 2.37 -30.23 -26.93
N LEU A 770 2.64 -29.26 -27.77
CA LEU A 770 2.91 -29.51 -29.20
C LEU A 770 4.22 -30.23 -29.50
N GLU A 771 5.23 -30.09 -28.65
CA GLU A 771 6.55 -30.72 -28.80
C GLU A 771 6.58 -32.17 -28.32
N GLY A 772 5.46 -32.66 -27.76
CA GLY A 772 5.29 -34.04 -27.35
C GLY A 772 5.53 -34.30 -25.86
N ASN A 773 5.76 -33.28 -25.04
CA ASN A 773 5.81 -33.44 -23.59
C ASN A 773 4.42 -33.79 -23.08
N TYR A 774 4.36 -34.67 -22.08
CA TYR A 774 3.10 -35.09 -21.50
C TYR A 774 3.22 -35.41 -19.99
N ALA A 775 2.10 -35.23 -19.28
CA ALA A 775 1.95 -35.66 -17.90
C ALA A 775 0.55 -36.16 -17.62
N TYR A 776 0.41 -36.92 -16.54
CA TYR A 776 -0.87 -37.43 -16.05
C TYR A 776 -0.99 -37.20 -14.55
N GLU A 777 -2.10 -36.58 -14.16
CA GLU A 777 -2.43 -36.34 -12.77
C GLU A 777 -3.79 -36.95 -12.40
N LYS A 778 -4.11 -37.00 -11.09
CA LYS A 778 -5.36 -37.58 -10.58
C LYS A 778 -6.05 -36.56 -9.68
N ILE A 779 -7.37 -36.55 -9.80
CA ILE A 779 -8.23 -35.73 -8.93
C ILE A 779 -9.43 -36.54 -8.43
N ALA A 780 -9.76 -36.37 -7.16
CA ALA A 780 -10.98 -36.90 -6.58
C ALA A 780 -12.10 -35.85 -6.66
N ILE A 781 -13.23 -36.24 -7.21
CA ILE A 781 -14.44 -35.43 -7.28
C ILE A 781 -15.46 -35.96 -6.31
N ILE A 782 -16.06 -35.08 -5.51
CA ILE A 782 -17.17 -35.41 -4.60
C ILE A 782 -18.38 -34.61 -5.07
N LYS A 783 -19.48 -35.27 -5.35
CA LYS A 783 -20.74 -34.60 -5.70
C LYS A 783 -21.71 -34.80 -4.53
N GLU A 784 -22.15 -33.73 -3.94
CA GLU A 784 -23.16 -33.65 -2.90
C GLU A 784 -24.57 -33.73 -3.46
#